data_d3fd607b4e642d7a3d02a1fd1262cf11
#
_entry.id   d3fd607b4e642d7a3d02a1fd1262cf11
#
_cell.length_a   1.000
_cell.length_b   1.000
_cell.length_c   1.000
_cell.angle_alpha   90.00
_cell.angle_beta   90.00
_cell.angle_gamma   90.00
#
_symmetry.space_group_name_H-M   'P 1'
#
loop_
_entity.id
_entity.type
_entity.pdbx_description
1 polymer ?
#
loop_
_entity_poly.entity_id
_entity_poly.type
_entity_poly.pdbx_seq_one_letter_code
_entity_poly.pdbx_strand_id
1 'polypeptide(L)'
;MSLLLDLPGLALVAGCLVLGTGLAAGGPPWLTVGERVVIGLVLAIVALTMLGYLVALATGVTVGLVLLLALIGWVSGGWLLWHHRSRLRAEAAPRSLTLIAAITGLALVMGYLFARAVEITPEAWLAHYNNTWSDWSFHASVTTAFVYGNNLPPQNPIYAGTPFRYPFAPDFASALLVGGGWSIPAALAWPSWAMTVLALSGLILWARRLTGGIGAGVIAVTLTLLGGGIGFWFFFGDAARLGLINALLHIPRTYDRFDAPINIQWYNPILSYYLPQRSFVFGAAIVMAVLLLLTPPLMTTPFFRWRETFTAIRSSWRRWTLKSEAVAFLTAGALTGLLPLFHVHSLVVLGIVTGCWALLFPRPAWLGCFAVMLLLAVPRLLMAVPGDPGAPPEHQYPRWLIGWMSGTDSPPWFWVKNTGLFIPLLLLALLSPLALRRRIRLLIAPFSLVFLVANLIKFQPWDWDNSKLLVFWYLASAVAVGAVLIRIARVHVVGAIVATAIWLSLVASGVLSLMQFLPPQGPAYLWFSTEEVQLAAEVRRLTPPTAVFVTGEEPTNPIADLAGRPVLMSYPGWLWSYGINYTQREADLARIYNGGAPALDLLRHYHADYVVIGPNERIALNPNVDYFRTQFRLALHTPNYDVYAVP
;
A
#
# COMPACT_ATOMS: atom_id res chain seq x y z
N MET A 1 -7.17 25.36 -20.88
CA MET A 1 -6.12 25.85 -19.97
C MET A 1 -5.66 24.78 -18.96
N SER A 2 -6.49 23.80 -18.58
CA SER A 2 -6.11 22.71 -17.65
C SER A 2 -4.99 21.80 -18.18
N LEU A 3 -5.04 21.37 -19.42
CA LEU A 3 -4.05 20.46 -20.03
C LEU A 3 -2.59 20.96 -19.99
N LEU A 4 -2.37 22.28 -20.03
CA LEU A 4 -1.02 22.85 -19.96
C LEU A 4 -0.45 22.81 -18.55
N LEU A 5 -1.29 22.84 -17.52
CA LEU A 5 -0.87 22.77 -16.11
C LEU A 5 -0.44 21.34 -15.73
N ASP A 6 -1.00 20.32 -16.39
CA ASP A 6 -0.71 18.91 -16.10
C ASP A 6 0.56 18.39 -16.81
N LEU A 7 1.12 19.16 -17.74
CA LEU A 7 2.27 18.75 -18.56
C LEU A 7 3.52 18.35 -17.75
N PRO A 8 3.93 19.05 -16.70
CA PRO A 8 5.11 18.63 -15.93
C PRO A 8 4.93 17.25 -15.28
N GLY A 9 3.74 16.98 -14.73
CA GLY A 9 3.41 15.66 -14.17
C GLY A 9 3.39 14.55 -15.23
N LEU A 10 2.81 14.82 -16.41
CA LEU A 10 2.85 13.90 -17.56
C LEU A 10 4.29 13.65 -18.04
N ALA A 11 5.13 14.68 -18.09
CA ALA A 11 6.53 14.55 -18.46
C ALA A 11 7.30 13.66 -17.47
N LEU A 12 7.01 13.78 -16.16
CA LEU A 12 7.58 12.92 -15.12
C LEU A 12 7.16 11.46 -15.32
N VAL A 13 5.88 11.20 -15.54
CA VAL A 13 5.38 9.85 -15.80
C VAL A 13 6.04 9.25 -17.03
N ALA A 14 6.12 10.00 -18.13
CA ALA A 14 6.79 9.56 -19.35
C ALA A 14 8.29 9.30 -19.11
N GLY A 15 8.99 10.18 -18.39
CA GLY A 15 10.39 9.99 -17.99
C GLY A 15 10.59 8.74 -17.15
N CYS A 16 9.68 8.47 -16.22
CA CYS A 16 9.68 7.26 -15.41
C CYS A 16 9.51 5.98 -16.26
N LEU A 17 8.61 6.01 -17.26
CA LEU A 17 8.42 4.89 -18.20
C LEU A 17 9.67 4.64 -19.05
N VAL A 18 10.30 5.71 -19.55
CA VAL A 18 11.54 5.61 -20.35
C VAL A 18 12.69 5.08 -19.50
N LEU A 19 12.84 5.57 -18.26
CA LEU A 19 13.85 5.05 -17.32
C LEU A 19 13.60 3.58 -17.01
N GLY A 20 12.36 3.21 -16.67
CA GLY A 20 12.01 1.83 -16.31
C GLY A 20 12.24 0.85 -17.47
N THR A 21 11.89 1.23 -18.69
CA THR A 21 12.18 0.42 -19.89
C THR A 21 13.68 0.35 -20.20
N GLY A 22 14.41 1.44 -19.98
CA GLY A 22 15.88 1.48 -20.08
C GLY A 22 16.55 0.52 -19.07
N LEU A 23 16.14 0.55 -17.82
CA LEU A 23 16.61 -0.39 -16.77
C LEU A 23 16.26 -1.84 -17.13
N ALA A 24 15.07 -2.09 -17.67
CA ALA A 24 14.66 -3.40 -18.17
C ALA A 24 15.57 -3.92 -19.29
N ALA A 25 15.99 -3.06 -20.22
CA ALA A 25 16.90 -3.40 -21.30
C ALA A 25 18.28 -3.85 -20.76
N GLY A 26 18.78 -3.21 -19.72
CA GLY A 26 20.05 -3.55 -19.02
C GLY A 26 19.94 -4.71 -18.03
N GLY A 27 18.72 -5.18 -17.71
CA GLY A 27 18.47 -6.17 -16.68
C GLY A 27 19.17 -7.52 -16.92
N PRO A 28 19.29 -8.37 -15.87
CA PRO A 28 19.99 -9.66 -15.93
C PRO A 28 19.47 -10.57 -17.04
N PRO A 29 20.35 -11.31 -17.76
CA PRO A 29 19.96 -12.12 -18.92
C PRO A 29 19.10 -13.34 -18.59
N TRP A 30 19.10 -13.81 -17.35
CA TRP A 30 18.26 -14.92 -16.88
C TRP A 30 16.80 -14.54 -16.59
N LEU A 31 16.48 -13.24 -16.63
CA LEU A 31 15.12 -12.75 -16.51
C LEU A 31 14.45 -12.65 -17.88
N THR A 32 13.18 -13.03 -17.95
CA THR A 32 12.37 -12.78 -19.13
C THR A 32 12.13 -11.27 -19.33
N VAL A 33 11.76 -10.86 -20.54
CA VAL A 33 11.46 -9.45 -20.85
C VAL A 33 10.39 -8.90 -19.90
N GLY A 34 9.29 -9.64 -19.67
CA GLY A 34 8.22 -9.20 -18.77
C GLY A 34 8.70 -8.98 -17.33
N GLU A 35 9.53 -9.89 -16.80
CA GLU A 35 10.11 -9.75 -15.45
C GLU A 35 11.01 -8.52 -15.36
N ARG A 36 11.84 -8.28 -16.37
CA ARG A 36 12.71 -7.10 -16.44
C ARG A 36 11.90 -5.80 -16.51
N VAL A 37 10.80 -5.79 -17.26
CA VAL A 37 9.91 -4.61 -17.35
C VAL A 37 9.29 -4.30 -15.99
N VAL A 38 8.73 -5.29 -15.29
CA VAL A 38 8.17 -5.09 -13.94
C VAL A 38 9.23 -4.55 -12.99
N ILE A 39 10.40 -5.20 -12.94
CA ILE A 39 11.49 -4.78 -12.05
C ILE A 39 11.99 -3.37 -12.42
N GLY A 40 12.19 -3.10 -13.71
CA GLY A 40 12.69 -1.81 -14.19
C GLY A 40 11.74 -0.66 -13.87
N LEU A 41 10.43 -0.84 -14.04
CA LEU A 41 9.43 0.16 -13.69
C LEU A 41 9.34 0.41 -12.19
N VAL A 42 9.36 -0.65 -11.36
CA VAL A 42 9.41 -0.51 -9.89
C VAL A 42 10.66 0.26 -9.47
N LEU A 43 11.83 -0.09 -10.02
CA LEU A 43 13.08 0.60 -9.75
C LEU A 43 13.03 2.08 -10.15
N ALA A 44 12.45 2.40 -11.32
CA ALA A 44 12.33 3.78 -11.79
C ALA A 44 11.45 4.63 -10.86
N ILE A 45 10.28 4.10 -10.46
CA ILE A 45 9.38 4.78 -9.53
C ILE A 45 10.07 5.02 -8.19
N VAL A 46 10.68 3.98 -7.60
CA VAL A 46 11.38 4.07 -6.32
C VAL A 46 12.55 5.06 -6.41
N ALA A 47 13.39 4.96 -7.45
CA ALA A 47 14.57 5.81 -7.61
C ALA A 47 14.21 7.29 -7.82
N LEU A 48 13.25 7.59 -8.69
CA LEU A 48 12.82 8.98 -8.92
C LEU A 48 12.10 9.56 -7.70
N THR A 49 11.33 8.76 -6.96
CA THR A 49 10.71 9.19 -5.69
C THR A 49 11.78 9.53 -4.66
N MET A 50 12.77 8.66 -4.45
CA MET A 50 13.83 8.89 -3.46
C MET A 50 14.76 10.03 -3.85
N LEU A 51 15.15 10.11 -5.13
CA LEU A 51 15.95 11.24 -5.63
C LEU A 51 15.18 12.56 -5.48
N GLY A 52 13.91 12.56 -5.85
CA GLY A 52 13.01 13.71 -5.70
C GLY A 52 12.93 14.16 -4.24
N TYR A 53 12.78 13.23 -3.31
CA TYR A 53 12.75 13.54 -1.88
C TYR A 53 14.07 14.18 -1.40
N LEU A 54 15.21 13.61 -1.78
CA LEU A 54 16.52 14.16 -1.40
C LEU A 54 16.75 15.58 -1.94
N VAL A 55 16.34 15.84 -3.19
CA VAL A 55 16.44 17.18 -3.77
C VAL A 55 15.43 18.14 -3.14
N ALA A 56 14.21 17.66 -2.87
CA ALA A 56 13.15 18.47 -2.26
C ALA A 56 13.52 18.97 -0.84
N LEU A 57 14.37 18.26 -0.10
CA LEU A 57 14.89 18.75 1.20
C LEU A 57 15.57 20.12 1.08
N ALA A 58 16.10 20.46 -0.08
CA ALA A 58 16.75 21.74 -0.32
C ALA A 58 15.87 22.72 -1.13
N THR A 59 14.96 22.22 -1.97
CA THR A 59 14.24 23.06 -2.95
C THR A 59 12.73 23.15 -2.70
N GLY A 60 12.20 22.32 -1.80
CA GLY A 60 10.76 22.06 -1.72
C GLY A 60 10.26 21.27 -2.94
N VAL A 61 8.95 20.96 -2.94
CA VAL A 61 8.28 20.34 -4.10
C VAL A 61 7.84 21.41 -5.07
N THR A 62 8.64 21.63 -6.12
CA THR A 62 8.43 22.67 -7.13
C THR A 62 8.24 22.07 -8.52
N VAL A 63 7.62 22.81 -9.44
CA VAL A 63 7.54 22.43 -10.86
C VAL A 63 8.93 22.19 -11.46
N GLY A 64 9.92 23.00 -11.06
CA GLY A 64 11.33 22.84 -11.48
C GLY A 64 11.91 21.49 -11.07
N LEU A 65 11.64 21.03 -9.84
CA LEU A 65 12.03 19.69 -9.39
C LEU A 65 11.37 18.59 -10.24
N VAL A 66 10.07 18.71 -10.51
CA VAL A 66 9.33 17.73 -11.30
C VAL A 66 9.91 17.61 -12.72
N LEU A 67 10.20 18.75 -13.36
CA LEU A 67 10.83 18.79 -14.70
C LEU A 67 12.26 18.25 -14.68
N LEU A 68 13.04 18.52 -13.63
CA LEU A 68 14.38 17.96 -13.46
C LEU A 68 14.33 16.43 -13.37
N LEU A 69 13.43 15.88 -12.58
CA LEU A 69 13.26 14.43 -12.45
C LEU A 69 12.77 13.79 -13.76
N ALA A 70 11.87 14.48 -14.48
CA ALA A 70 11.43 14.07 -15.81
C ALA A 70 12.63 14.00 -16.76
N LEU A 71 13.45 15.06 -16.83
CA LEU A 71 14.65 15.12 -17.66
C LEU A 71 15.65 13.99 -17.31
N ILE A 72 15.92 13.78 -16.02
CA ILE A 72 16.77 12.69 -15.56
C ILE A 72 16.23 11.34 -16.05
N GLY A 73 14.92 11.12 -15.93
CA GLY A 73 14.26 9.90 -16.40
C GLY A 73 14.42 9.70 -17.91
N TRP A 74 14.17 10.76 -18.70
CA TRP A 74 14.29 10.74 -20.15
C TRP A 74 15.74 10.50 -20.62
N VAL A 75 16.69 11.25 -20.08
CA VAL A 75 18.10 11.18 -20.50
C VAL A 75 18.70 9.83 -20.10
N SER A 76 18.56 9.44 -18.82
CA SER A 76 19.15 8.20 -18.32
C SER A 76 18.51 6.98 -18.98
N GLY A 77 17.18 6.96 -19.09
CA GLY A 77 16.45 5.86 -19.72
C GLY A 77 16.72 5.79 -21.23
N GLY A 78 16.73 6.92 -21.93
CA GLY A 78 17.07 7.01 -23.34
C GLY A 78 18.49 6.51 -23.62
N TRP A 79 19.46 6.91 -22.79
CA TRP A 79 20.84 6.41 -22.88
C TRP A 79 20.92 4.89 -22.67
N LEU A 80 20.23 4.35 -21.67
CA LEU A 80 20.18 2.91 -21.42
C LEU A 80 19.55 2.16 -22.60
N LEU A 81 18.47 2.65 -23.19
CA LEU A 81 17.83 2.05 -24.35
C LEU A 81 18.77 2.07 -25.58
N TRP A 82 19.45 3.19 -25.80
CA TRP A 82 20.45 3.30 -26.88
C TRP A 82 21.63 2.37 -26.65
N HIS A 83 22.16 2.30 -25.42
CA HIS A 83 23.30 1.43 -25.09
C HIS A 83 22.97 -0.05 -25.27
N HIS A 84 21.75 -0.48 -24.92
CA HIS A 84 21.30 -1.87 -25.03
C HIS A 84 20.50 -2.18 -26.32
N ARG A 85 20.49 -1.30 -27.31
CA ARG A 85 19.69 -1.45 -28.54
C ARG A 85 19.94 -2.73 -29.33
N SER A 86 21.17 -3.23 -29.36
CA SER A 86 21.54 -4.48 -30.03
C SER A 86 20.86 -5.70 -29.36
N ARG A 87 20.84 -5.72 -28.04
CA ARG A 87 20.17 -6.75 -27.25
C ARG A 87 18.65 -6.72 -27.46
N LEU A 88 18.03 -5.54 -27.46
CA LEU A 88 16.61 -5.39 -27.71
C LEU A 88 16.18 -5.91 -29.08
N ARG A 89 17.02 -5.70 -30.12
CA ARG A 89 16.78 -6.22 -31.48
C ARG A 89 16.92 -7.75 -31.53
N ALA A 90 17.88 -8.32 -30.80
CA ALA A 90 18.10 -9.76 -30.75
C ALA A 90 17.02 -10.51 -29.95
N GLU A 91 16.43 -9.88 -28.97
CA GLU A 91 15.39 -10.43 -28.09
C GLU A 91 13.96 -10.22 -28.60
N ALA A 92 13.74 -9.90 -29.87
CA ALA A 92 12.42 -9.81 -30.48
C ALA A 92 11.76 -11.22 -30.51
N ALA A 93 11.48 -11.77 -29.31
CA ALA A 93 10.91 -13.11 -29.11
C ALA A 93 9.39 -13.10 -29.40
N PRO A 94 8.80 -14.27 -29.76
CA PRO A 94 7.37 -14.39 -29.94
C PRO A 94 6.63 -13.98 -28.65
N ARG A 95 5.79 -12.98 -28.77
CA ARG A 95 5.01 -12.43 -27.65
C ARG A 95 3.91 -13.43 -27.27
N SER A 96 3.83 -13.80 -26.00
CA SER A 96 2.70 -14.59 -25.49
C SER A 96 1.46 -13.70 -25.45
N LEU A 97 0.59 -13.80 -26.46
CA LEU A 97 -0.68 -13.05 -26.52
C LEU A 97 -1.54 -13.26 -25.27
N THR A 98 -1.56 -14.50 -24.76
CA THR A 98 -2.31 -14.83 -23.52
C THR A 98 -1.77 -14.09 -22.28
N LEU A 99 -0.45 -13.93 -22.16
CA LEU A 99 0.14 -13.16 -21.05
C LEU A 99 -0.19 -11.66 -21.20
N ILE A 100 -0.06 -11.12 -22.42
CA ILE A 100 -0.40 -9.73 -22.71
C ILE A 100 -1.88 -9.50 -22.39
N ALA A 101 -2.78 -10.35 -22.87
CA ALA A 101 -4.21 -10.24 -22.64
C ALA A 101 -4.54 -10.29 -21.13
N ALA A 102 -3.91 -11.20 -20.37
CA ALA A 102 -4.10 -11.30 -18.92
C ALA A 102 -3.66 -10.03 -18.18
N ILE A 103 -2.48 -9.49 -18.50
CA ILE A 103 -1.97 -8.25 -17.88
C ILE A 103 -2.80 -7.03 -18.30
N THR A 104 -3.19 -6.93 -19.58
CA THR A 104 -4.04 -5.85 -20.06
C THR A 104 -5.42 -5.89 -19.42
N GLY A 105 -6.05 -7.07 -19.37
CA GLY A 105 -7.35 -7.23 -18.70
C GLY A 105 -7.29 -6.85 -17.23
N LEU A 106 -6.24 -7.27 -16.53
CA LEU A 106 -5.98 -6.87 -15.15
C LEU A 106 -5.82 -5.34 -15.02
N ALA A 107 -5.01 -4.73 -15.89
CA ALA A 107 -4.77 -3.29 -15.87
C ALA A 107 -6.07 -2.49 -16.12
N LEU A 108 -6.92 -2.94 -17.03
CA LEU A 108 -8.21 -2.32 -17.33
C LEU A 108 -9.19 -2.46 -16.16
N VAL A 109 -9.33 -3.64 -15.57
CA VAL A 109 -10.21 -3.87 -14.41
C VAL A 109 -9.77 -3.01 -13.22
N MET A 110 -8.49 -3.06 -12.86
CA MET A 110 -7.98 -2.23 -11.77
C MET A 110 -8.05 -0.74 -12.12
N GLY A 111 -7.82 -0.37 -13.39
CA GLY A 111 -7.96 1.00 -13.88
C GLY A 111 -9.38 1.55 -13.70
N TYR A 112 -10.38 0.75 -14.02
CA TYR A 112 -11.79 1.10 -13.77
C TYR A 112 -12.06 1.33 -12.27
N LEU A 113 -11.59 0.43 -11.41
CA LEU A 113 -11.80 0.53 -9.95
C LEU A 113 -11.12 1.77 -9.37
N PHE A 114 -9.88 2.09 -9.78
CA PHE A 114 -9.17 3.28 -9.31
C PHE A 114 -9.74 4.57 -9.90
N ALA A 115 -10.17 4.58 -11.16
CA ALA A 115 -10.82 5.74 -11.78
C ALA A 115 -12.15 6.09 -11.08
N ARG A 116 -12.85 5.06 -10.58
CA ARG A 116 -14.08 5.22 -9.82
C ARG A 116 -13.85 5.54 -8.34
N ALA A 117 -12.62 5.45 -7.81
CA ALA A 117 -12.39 5.63 -6.38
C ALA A 117 -12.86 6.99 -5.87
N VAL A 118 -12.66 8.04 -6.67
CA VAL A 118 -13.16 9.40 -6.40
C VAL A 118 -13.76 9.98 -7.67
N GLU A 119 -15.00 10.42 -7.59
CA GLU A 119 -15.72 11.16 -8.62
C GLU A 119 -15.73 12.64 -8.26
N ILE A 120 -15.38 13.50 -9.21
CA ILE A 120 -15.42 14.94 -9.05
C ILE A 120 -16.65 15.46 -9.80
N THR A 121 -17.64 15.95 -9.06
CA THR A 121 -18.82 16.63 -9.61
C THR A 121 -18.71 18.14 -9.41
N PRO A 122 -19.58 18.97 -10.03
CA PRO A 122 -19.62 20.42 -9.76
C PRO A 122 -19.89 20.77 -8.28
N GLU A 123 -20.62 19.91 -7.57
CA GLU A 123 -21.08 20.16 -6.21
C GLU A 123 -20.13 19.59 -5.15
N ALA A 124 -19.43 18.48 -5.46
CA ALA A 124 -18.63 17.76 -4.48
C ALA A 124 -17.62 16.76 -5.09
N TRP A 125 -16.68 16.34 -4.28
CA TRP A 125 -15.88 15.14 -4.50
C TRP A 125 -16.52 13.97 -3.73
N LEU A 126 -16.79 12.87 -4.42
CA LEU A 126 -17.47 11.71 -3.88
C LEU A 126 -16.54 10.50 -3.90
N ALA A 127 -16.37 9.84 -2.75
CA ALA A 127 -15.65 8.56 -2.67
C ALA A 127 -16.64 7.39 -2.80
N HIS A 128 -16.32 6.42 -3.66
CA HIS A 128 -17.22 5.29 -3.94
C HIS A 128 -16.89 4.00 -3.16
N TYR A 129 -15.81 4.01 -2.40
CA TYR A 129 -15.42 2.87 -1.55
C TYR A 129 -15.24 3.36 -0.12
N ASN A 130 -15.84 2.63 0.82
CA ASN A 130 -15.84 3.00 2.24
C ASN A 130 -14.44 3.37 2.77
N ASN A 131 -13.46 2.49 2.57
CA ASN A 131 -12.12 2.73 3.12
C ASN A 131 -11.35 3.83 2.35
N THR A 132 -11.70 4.15 1.09
CA THR A 132 -11.05 5.25 0.38
C THR A 132 -11.47 6.61 0.94
N TRP A 133 -12.71 6.76 1.39
CA TRP A 133 -13.19 7.97 2.04
C TRP A 133 -12.31 8.39 3.22
N SER A 134 -11.92 7.45 4.09
CA SER A 134 -11.08 7.76 5.26
C SER A 134 -9.58 7.66 4.94
N ASP A 135 -9.10 6.54 4.40
CA ASP A 135 -7.65 6.32 4.21
C ASP A 135 -7.02 7.33 3.24
N TRP A 136 -7.75 7.70 2.18
CA TRP A 136 -7.22 8.68 1.23
C TRP A 136 -7.19 10.10 1.79
N SER A 137 -8.01 10.44 2.78
CA SER A 137 -7.91 11.70 3.51
C SER A 137 -6.57 11.80 4.24
N PHE A 138 -6.19 10.76 4.99
CA PHE A 138 -4.86 10.71 5.60
C PHE A 138 -3.73 10.86 4.57
N HIS A 139 -3.80 10.14 3.46
CA HIS A 139 -2.81 10.23 2.40
C HIS A 139 -2.81 11.58 1.68
N ALA A 140 -3.97 12.24 1.57
CA ALA A 140 -4.08 13.59 1.04
C ALA A 140 -3.39 14.60 1.97
N SER A 141 -3.60 14.51 3.30
CA SER A 141 -2.95 15.41 4.26
C SER A 141 -1.43 15.33 4.20
N VAL A 142 -0.87 14.12 4.08
CA VAL A 142 0.59 13.93 3.94
C VAL A 142 1.09 14.46 2.59
N THR A 143 0.37 14.16 1.49
CA THR A 143 0.72 14.63 0.14
C THR A 143 0.73 16.14 0.04
N THR A 144 -0.33 16.80 0.51
CA THR A 144 -0.50 18.26 0.44
C THR A 144 0.45 19.00 1.40
N ALA A 145 0.76 18.40 2.55
CA ALA A 145 1.76 18.94 3.46
C ALA A 145 3.13 19.06 2.79
N PHE A 146 3.54 18.12 1.92
CA PHE A 146 4.76 18.25 1.14
C PHE A 146 4.70 19.38 0.11
N VAL A 147 3.56 19.51 -0.61
CA VAL A 147 3.44 20.45 -1.73
C VAL A 147 3.12 21.86 -1.25
N TYR A 148 2.15 22.00 -0.35
CA TYR A 148 1.59 23.29 0.06
C TYR A 148 2.06 23.72 1.45
N GLY A 149 2.48 22.76 2.30
CA GLY A 149 2.98 23.00 3.65
C GLY A 149 4.49 23.14 3.74
N ASN A 150 5.23 22.85 2.65
CA ASN A 150 6.70 22.75 2.66
C ASN A 150 7.24 21.90 3.82
N ASN A 151 6.55 20.79 4.11
CA ASN A 151 6.79 19.92 5.26
C ASN A 151 7.99 18.99 5.01
N LEU A 152 9.20 19.56 4.95
CA LEU A 152 10.46 18.89 4.65
C LEU A 152 11.57 19.35 5.62
N PRO A 153 12.16 18.43 6.43
CA PRO A 153 11.84 17.01 6.60
C PRO A 153 10.45 16.81 7.23
N PRO A 154 9.76 15.65 7.00
CA PRO A 154 8.36 15.49 7.34
C PRO A 154 8.08 15.53 8.85
N GLN A 155 7.22 16.44 9.25
CA GLN A 155 6.54 16.49 10.52
C GLN A 155 5.13 15.91 10.38
N ASN A 156 4.49 15.56 11.48
CA ASN A 156 3.16 14.98 11.45
C ASN A 156 2.09 16.04 11.11
N PRO A 157 1.45 15.99 9.94
CA PRO A 157 0.49 17.02 9.55
C PRO A 157 -0.84 16.94 10.32
N ILE A 158 -1.16 15.77 10.87
CA ILE A 158 -2.41 15.52 11.61
C ILE A 158 -2.24 15.55 13.14
N TYR A 159 -1.03 15.84 13.62
CA TYR A 159 -0.70 15.96 15.04
C TYR A 159 0.52 16.87 15.19
N ALA A 160 0.30 18.17 15.06
CA ALA A 160 1.35 19.19 14.93
C ALA A 160 2.39 19.13 16.05
N GLY A 161 3.64 19.48 15.72
CA GLY A 161 4.77 19.53 16.65
C GLY A 161 5.38 18.15 16.98
N THR A 162 5.01 17.09 16.25
CA THR A 162 5.59 15.76 16.43
C THR A 162 6.23 15.24 15.14
N PRO A 163 7.30 14.41 15.24
CA PRO A 163 7.92 13.83 14.04
C PRO A 163 6.98 12.86 13.33
N PHE A 164 7.05 12.84 12.00
CA PHE A 164 6.24 11.91 11.19
C PHE A 164 6.91 10.55 11.09
N ARG A 165 6.29 9.54 11.70
CA ARG A 165 6.83 8.17 11.80
C ARG A 165 6.29 7.20 10.77
N TYR A 166 5.19 7.55 10.07
CA TYR A 166 4.55 6.69 9.05
C TYR A 166 5.39 6.62 7.75
N PRO A 167 5.29 5.53 6.97
CA PRO A 167 5.89 5.43 5.63
C PRO A 167 5.31 6.48 4.67
N PHE A 168 6.12 7.44 4.25
CA PHE A 168 5.65 8.62 3.49
C PHE A 168 6.00 8.60 2.00
N ALA A 169 6.87 7.71 1.54
CA ALA A 169 7.34 7.73 0.16
C ALA A 169 6.23 7.55 -0.90
N PRO A 170 5.17 6.75 -0.69
CA PRO A 170 4.02 6.71 -1.58
C PRO A 170 3.31 8.05 -1.73
N ASP A 171 3.20 8.81 -0.63
CA ASP A 171 2.55 10.12 -0.61
C ASP A 171 3.46 11.20 -1.19
N PHE A 172 4.78 11.07 -0.98
CA PHE A 172 5.75 11.92 -1.66
C PHE A 172 5.76 11.70 -3.18
N ALA A 173 5.60 10.45 -3.67
CA ALA A 173 5.43 10.18 -5.10
C ALA A 173 4.20 10.92 -5.67
N SER A 174 3.10 10.97 -4.91
CA SER A 174 1.93 11.76 -5.29
C SER A 174 2.17 13.27 -5.18
N ALA A 175 2.93 13.71 -4.19
CA ALA A 175 3.30 15.12 -4.05
C ALA A 175 4.07 15.64 -5.28
N LEU A 176 4.95 14.82 -5.87
CA LEU A 176 5.62 15.17 -7.14
C LEU A 176 4.62 15.37 -8.29
N LEU A 177 3.54 14.57 -8.36
CA LEU A 177 2.50 14.72 -9.38
C LEU A 177 1.63 15.94 -9.13
N VAL A 178 1.23 16.19 -7.86
CA VAL A 178 0.48 17.41 -7.49
C VAL A 178 1.34 18.66 -7.77
N GLY A 179 2.63 18.63 -7.42
CA GLY A 179 3.57 19.69 -7.76
C GLY A 179 3.79 19.86 -9.28
N GLY A 180 3.50 18.80 -10.04
CA GLY A 180 3.45 18.79 -11.52
C GLY A 180 2.10 19.15 -12.14
N GLY A 181 1.13 19.61 -11.32
CA GLY A 181 -0.17 20.14 -11.76
C GLY A 181 -1.34 19.16 -11.67
N TRP A 182 -1.14 17.91 -11.29
CA TRP A 182 -2.23 16.94 -11.20
C TRP A 182 -3.16 17.23 -10.01
N SER A 183 -4.44 16.91 -10.16
CA SER A 183 -5.39 16.95 -9.05
C SER A 183 -5.01 15.94 -7.96
N ILE A 184 -5.34 16.25 -6.70
CA ILE A 184 -5.07 15.37 -5.56
C ILE A 184 -5.64 13.97 -5.78
N PRO A 185 -6.93 13.78 -6.18
CA PRO A 185 -7.48 12.45 -6.44
C PRO A 185 -6.71 11.67 -7.50
N ALA A 186 -6.36 12.32 -8.61
CA ALA A 186 -5.60 11.67 -9.70
C ALA A 186 -4.18 11.28 -9.24
N ALA A 187 -3.50 12.15 -8.50
CA ALA A 187 -2.17 11.90 -7.96
C ALA A 187 -2.13 10.80 -6.90
N LEU A 188 -3.24 10.55 -6.20
CA LEU A 188 -3.39 9.41 -5.28
C LEU A 188 -3.71 8.12 -6.06
N ALA A 189 -4.63 8.16 -7.01
CA ALA A 189 -5.14 7.00 -7.73
C ALA A 189 -4.11 6.36 -8.67
N TRP A 190 -3.51 7.13 -9.58
CA TRP A 190 -2.75 6.57 -10.69
C TRP A 190 -1.41 5.92 -10.30
N PRO A 191 -0.60 6.46 -9.35
CA PRO A 191 0.56 5.74 -8.85
C PRO A 191 0.18 4.44 -8.13
N SER A 192 -0.93 4.45 -7.38
CA SER A 192 -1.43 3.27 -6.68
C SER A 192 -1.91 2.20 -7.66
N TRP A 193 -2.63 2.59 -8.73
CA TRP A 193 -2.97 1.72 -9.85
C TRP A 193 -1.74 1.12 -10.52
N ALA A 194 -0.75 1.93 -10.86
CA ALA A 194 0.46 1.46 -11.52
C ALA A 194 1.21 0.42 -10.67
N MET A 195 1.39 0.70 -9.37
CA MET A 195 2.05 -0.23 -8.46
C MET A 195 1.22 -1.51 -8.24
N THR A 196 -0.11 -1.42 -8.20
CA THR A 196 -1.00 -2.58 -8.15
C THR A 196 -0.84 -3.47 -9.38
N VAL A 197 -0.86 -2.88 -10.58
CA VAL A 197 -0.67 -3.61 -11.84
C VAL A 197 0.72 -4.25 -11.89
N LEU A 198 1.77 -3.56 -11.46
CA LEU A 198 3.12 -4.10 -11.39
C LEU A 198 3.23 -5.26 -10.40
N ALA A 199 2.63 -5.13 -9.21
CA ALA A 199 2.61 -6.20 -8.20
C ALA A 199 1.93 -7.46 -8.72
N LEU A 200 0.71 -7.33 -9.27
CA LEU A 200 -0.08 -8.47 -9.74
C LEU A 200 0.47 -9.07 -11.04
N SER A 201 1.02 -8.25 -11.93
CA SER A 201 1.77 -8.74 -13.10
C SER A 201 3.02 -9.50 -12.66
N GLY A 202 3.73 -8.99 -11.66
CA GLY A 202 4.85 -9.67 -11.03
C GLY A 202 4.44 -11.04 -10.47
N LEU A 203 3.27 -11.14 -9.84
CA LEU A 203 2.73 -12.39 -9.32
C LEU A 203 2.45 -13.40 -10.45
N ILE A 204 1.84 -12.97 -11.57
CA ILE A 204 1.63 -13.84 -12.74
C ILE A 204 2.97 -14.35 -13.28
N LEU A 205 3.96 -13.47 -13.42
CA LEU A 205 5.28 -13.83 -13.95
C LEU A 205 6.06 -14.73 -13.01
N TRP A 206 6.00 -14.49 -11.71
CA TRP A 206 6.61 -15.34 -10.69
C TRP A 206 5.97 -16.73 -10.65
N ALA A 207 4.65 -16.82 -10.68
CA ALA A 207 3.91 -18.06 -10.78
C ALA A 207 4.27 -18.83 -12.06
N ARG A 208 4.34 -18.14 -13.22
CA ARG A 208 4.77 -18.73 -14.49
C ARG A 208 6.18 -19.31 -14.41
N ARG A 209 7.11 -18.61 -13.76
CA ARG A 209 8.48 -19.10 -13.56
C ARG A 209 8.53 -20.36 -12.69
N LEU A 210 7.72 -20.41 -11.64
CA LEU A 210 7.67 -21.56 -10.74
C LEU A 210 6.95 -22.77 -11.33
N THR A 211 5.87 -22.55 -12.09
CA THR A 211 4.94 -23.62 -12.53
C THR A 211 5.04 -23.96 -14.02
N GLY A 212 5.72 -23.12 -14.80
CA GLY A 212 5.87 -23.28 -16.24
C GLY A 212 4.70 -22.78 -17.09
N GLY A 213 3.61 -22.28 -16.47
CA GLY A 213 2.44 -21.78 -17.18
C GLY A 213 1.80 -20.58 -16.52
N ILE A 214 0.99 -19.82 -17.27
CA ILE A 214 0.32 -18.60 -16.75
C ILE A 214 -0.93 -18.92 -15.93
N GLY A 215 -1.55 -20.10 -16.12
CA GLY A 215 -2.83 -20.44 -15.48
C GLY A 215 -2.79 -20.39 -13.96
N ALA A 216 -1.73 -20.93 -13.34
CA ALA A 216 -1.55 -20.83 -11.90
C ALA A 216 -1.41 -19.37 -11.43
N GLY A 217 -0.78 -18.50 -12.24
CA GLY A 217 -0.64 -17.08 -11.96
C GLY A 217 -1.96 -16.33 -12.05
N VAL A 218 -2.79 -16.62 -13.05
CA VAL A 218 -4.12 -16.03 -13.20
C VAL A 218 -5.02 -16.44 -12.02
N ILE A 219 -5.03 -17.72 -11.65
CA ILE A 219 -5.75 -18.19 -10.46
C ILE A 219 -5.19 -17.52 -9.20
N ALA A 220 -3.86 -17.41 -9.05
CA ALA A 220 -3.27 -16.73 -7.91
C ALA A 220 -3.71 -15.27 -7.80
N VAL A 221 -3.77 -14.53 -8.91
CA VAL A 221 -4.27 -13.16 -8.92
C VAL A 221 -5.74 -13.08 -8.54
N THR A 222 -6.60 -13.94 -9.10
CA THR A 222 -8.03 -13.94 -8.73
C THR A 222 -8.25 -14.29 -7.27
N LEU A 223 -7.53 -15.27 -6.72
CA LEU A 223 -7.56 -15.59 -5.30
C LEU A 223 -7.06 -14.42 -4.45
N THR A 224 -5.97 -13.78 -4.85
CA THR A 224 -5.39 -12.64 -4.12
C THR A 224 -6.32 -11.42 -4.11
N LEU A 225 -7.09 -11.18 -5.16
CA LEU A 225 -8.00 -10.05 -5.27
C LEU A 225 -9.39 -10.33 -4.69
N LEU A 226 -9.89 -11.55 -4.86
CA LEU A 226 -11.28 -11.91 -4.59
C LEU A 226 -11.41 -13.04 -3.55
N GLY A 227 -10.28 -13.49 -2.98
CA GLY A 227 -10.27 -14.54 -1.97
C GLY A 227 -11.15 -14.16 -0.78
N GLY A 228 -11.92 -15.14 -0.30
CA GLY A 228 -12.80 -14.98 0.84
C GLY A 228 -13.05 -16.33 1.51
N GLY A 229 -13.70 -16.28 2.68
CA GLY A 229 -14.09 -17.45 3.42
C GLY A 229 -15.40 -18.06 2.95
N ILE A 230 -16.04 -18.79 3.87
CA ILE A 230 -17.31 -19.48 3.61
C ILE A 230 -18.54 -18.55 3.70
N GLY A 231 -18.36 -17.24 3.85
CA GLY A 231 -19.46 -16.29 4.04
C GLY A 231 -20.48 -16.24 2.89
N PHE A 232 -20.04 -16.61 1.65
CA PHE A 232 -20.96 -16.76 0.52
C PHE A 232 -22.12 -17.73 0.80
N TRP A 233 -21.96 -18.65 1.76
CA TRP A 233 -23.02 -19.56 2.15
C TRP A 233 -24.28 -18.83 2.64
N PHE A 234 -24.10 -17.71 3.33
CA PHE A 234 -25.22 -16.88 3.81
C PHE A 234 -26.00 -16.21 2.68
N PHE A 235 -25.37 -16.03 1.51
CA PHE A 235 -26.04 -15.50 0.33
C PHE A 235 -27.21 -16.39 -0.12
N PHE A 236 -27.10 -17.71 -0.01
CA PHE A 236 -28.19 -18.62 -0.37
C PHE A 236 -29.43 -18.40 0.50
N GLY A 237 -29.26 -18.12 1.79
CA GLY A 237 -30.36 -17.74 2.69
C GLY A 237 -31.01 -16.41 2.32
N ASP A 238 -30.19 -15.42 1.94
CA ASP A 238 -30.68 -14.13 1.48
C ASP A 238 -31.39 -14.26 0.11
N ALA A 239 -30.83 -15.03 -0.82
CA ALA A 239 -31.44 -15.30 -2.12
C ALA A 239 -32.78 -16.09 -2.02
N ALA A 240 -32.89 -17.00 -1.06
CA ALA A 240 -34.14 -17.71 -0.80
C ALA A 240 -35.26 -16.76 -0.30
N ARG A 241 -34.89 -15.72 0.48
CA ARG A 241 -35.86 -14.74 0.98
C ARG A 241 -36.23 -13.66 -0.04
N LEU A 242 -35.24 -13.18 -0.79
CA LEU A 242 -35.40 -12.01 -1.68
C LEU A 242 -35.67 -12.41 -3.14
N GLY A 243 -35.48 -13.68 -3.50
CA GLY A 243 -35.35 -14.15 -4.87
C GLY A 243 -33.95 -13.96 -5.42
N LEU A 244 -33.42 -14.95 -6.14
CA LEU A 244 -32.03 -15.00 -6.61
C LEU A 244 -31.64 -13.77 -7.45
N ILE A 245 -32.48 -13.42 -8.42
CA ILE A 245 -32.20 -12.28 -9.32
C ILE A 245 -32.14 -10.97 -8.53
N ASN A 246 -33.12 -10.74 -7.64
CA ASN A 246 -33.15 -9.53 -6.82
C ASN A 246 -31.98 -9.47 -5.85
N ALA A 247 -31.61 -10.58 -5.22
CA ALA A 247 -30.44 -10.64 -4.33
C ALA A 247 -29.11 -10.39 -5.06
N LEU A 248 -28.98 -10.77 -6.35
CA LEU A 248 -27.81 -10.48 -7.18
C LEU A 248 -27.79 -9.02 -7.68
N LEU A 249 -28.96 -8.47 -8.00
CA LEU A 249 -29.07 -7.07 -8.42
C LEU A 249 -28.95 -6.09 -7.25
N HIS A 250 -29.28 -6.52 -6.04
CA HIS A 250 -29.27 -5.72 -4.82
C HIS A 250 -28.59 -6.52 -3.70
N ILE A 251 -27.26 -6.58 -3.73
CA ILE A 251 -26.47 -7.33 -2.74
C ILE A 251 -26.79 -6.79 -1.33
N PRO A 252 -27.44 -7.59 -0.45
CA PRO A 252 -28.02 -7.06 0.78
C PRO A 252 -26.99 -6.74 1.87
N ARG A 253 -25.80 -7.34 1.80
CA ARG A 253 -24.71 -7.14 2.77
C ARG A 253 -23.37 -7.61 2.22
N THR A 254 -22.26 -7.33 2.92
CA THR A 254 -20.97 -7.94 2.64
C THR A 254 -20.97 -9.41 3.07
N TYR A 255 -20.25 -10.28 2.34
CA TYR A 255 -20.15 -11.72 2.62
C TYR A 255 -18.75 -12.17 3.02
N ASP A 256 -17.87 -11.25 3.25
CA ASP A 256 -16.48 -11.44 3.67
C ASP A 256 -16.21 -10.89 5.08
N ARG A 257 -17.25 -10.26 5.69
CA ARG A 257 -17.18 -9.70 7.03
C ARG A 257 -18.42 -10.08 7.85
N PHE A 258 -18.18 -10.77 8.96
CA PHE A 258 -19.21 -11.08 9.95
C PHE A 258 -18.59 -11.00 11.33
N ASP A 259 -19.19 -10.23 12.22
CA ASP A 259 -18.80 -10.16 13.61
C ASP A 259 -19.22 -11.42 14.37
N ALA A 260 -18.89 -11.52 15.67
CA ALA A 260 -19.30 -12.64 16.50
C ALA A 260 -20.84 -12.79 16.53
N PRO A 261 -21.36 -14.02 16.56
CA PRO A 261 -20.67 -15.30 16.74
C PRO A 261 -20.12 -15.95 15.48
N ILE A 262 -20.41 -15.42 14.29
CA ILE A 262 -19.95 -16.00 13.00
C ILE A 262 -18.43 -15.84 12.85
N ASN A 263 -17.91 -14.66 13.11
CA ASN A 263 -16.50 -14.28 13.11
C ASN A 263 -15.74 -14.61 11.82
N ILE A 264 -16.13 -13.94 10.71
CA ILE A 264 -15.39 -13.92 9.45
C ILE A 264 -14.73 -12.55 9.32
N GLN A 265 -13.39 -12.51 9.24
CA GLN A 265 -12.56 -11.30 9.31
C GLN A 265 -11.58 -11.20 8.11
N TRP A 266 -11.74 -12.05 7.08
CA TRP A 266 -10.95 -12.00 5.86
C TRP A 266 -11.67 -11.16 4.80
N TYR A 267 -11.49 -9.86 4.90
CA TYR A 267 -12.17 -8.88 4.05
C TYR A 267 -11.67 -8.94 2.61
N ASN A 268 -12.52 -8.53 1.65
CA ASN A 268 -12.16 -8.46 0.24
C ASN A 268 -10.87 -7.65 0.05
N PRO A 269 -9.82 -8.26 -0.52
CA PRO A 269 -8.52 -7.58 -0.63
C PRO A 269 -8.51 -6.34 -1.51
N ILE A 270 -9.38 -6.26 -2.54
CA ILE A 270 -9.52 -5.04 -3.36
C ILE A 270 -9.95 -3.88 -2.48
N LEU A 271 -11.01 -4.08 -1.67
CA LEU A 271 -11.62 -3.04 -0.85
C LEU A 271 -10.80 -2.70 0.40
N SER A 272 -9.97 -3.64 0.89
CA SER A 272 -9.23 -3.47 2.15
C SER A 272 -7.76 -3.14 1.98
N TYR A 273 -7.14 -3.50 0.84
CA TYR A 273 -5.70 -3.29 0.62
C TYR A 273 -5.40 -2.56 -0.68
N TYR A 274 -5.90 -3.08 -1.83
CA TYR A 274 -5.45 -2.57 -3.13
C TYR A 274 -5.96 -1.16 -3.42
N LEU A 275 -7.19 -0.83 -3.07
CA LEU A 275 -7.74 0.52 -3.27
C LEU A 275 -7.31 1.50 -2.17
N PRO A 276 -7.53 1.21 -0.85
CA PRO A 276 -7.28 2.22 0.18
C PRO A 276 -5.80 2.30 0.62
N GLN A 277 -5.10 1.16 0.73
CA GLN A 277 -3.80 1.06 1.41
C GLN A 277 -2.64 1.36 0.45
N ARG A 278 -2.38 2.62 0.20
CA ARG A 278 -1.34 3.07 -0.75
C ARG A 278 0.05 2.52 -0.42
N SER A 279 0.45 2.59 0.84
CA SER A 279 1.73 2.03 1.30
C SER A 279 1.84 0.53 1.00
N PHE A 280 0.74 -0.22 1.14
CA PHE A 280 0.71 -1.65 0.84
C PHE A 280 0.97 -1.94 -0.64
N VAL A 281 0.33 -1.24 -1.59
CA VAL A 281 0.51 -1.54 -3.02
C VAL A 281 1.92 -1.21 -3.51
N PHE A 282 2.55 -0.15 -2.98
CA PHE A 282 3.97 0.13 -3.24
C PHE A 282 4.87 -0.97 -2.66
N GLY A 283 4.61 -1.37 -1.40
CA GLY A 283 5.32 -2.48 -0.77
C GLY A 283 5.16 -3.79 -1.52
N ALA A 284 3.96 -4.12 -2.00
CA ALA A 284 3.67 -5.34 -2.76
C ALA A 284 4.44 -5.38 -4.11
N ALA A 285 4.50 -4.26 -4.83
CA ALA A 285 5.27 -4.18 -6.06
C ALA A 285 6.78 -4.35 -5.81
N ILE A 286 7.30 -3.73 -4.75
CA ILE A 286 8.70 -3.91 -4.34
C ILE A 286 8.97 -5.38 -3.95
N VAL A 287 8.09 -6.01 -3.17
CA VAL A 287 8.20 -7.43 -2.81
C VAL A 287 8.26 -8.28 -4.07
N MET A 288 7.35 -8.07 -5.02
CA MET A 288 7.35 -8.85 -6.27
C MET A 288 8.61 -8.64 -7.10
N ALA A 289 9.14 -7.41 -7.18
CA ALA A 289 10.41 -7.14 -7.86
C ALA A 289 11.58 -7.90 -7.20
N VAL A 290 11.65 -7.95 -5.86
CA VAL A 290 12.66 -8.70 -5.12
C VAL A 290 12.50 -10.21 -5.34
N LEU A 291 11.28 -10.74 -5.30
CA LEU A 291 11.03 -12.17 -5.56
C LEU A 291 11.45 -12.56 -6.99
N LEU A 292 11.14 -11.72 -7.99
CA LEU A 292 11.54 -11.95 -9.38
C LEU A 292 13.07 -11.88 -9.57
N LEU A 293 13.75 -10.95 -8.90
CA LEU A 293 15.22 -10.84 -8.96
C LEU A 293 15.92 -12.06 -8.36
N LEU A 294 15.46 -12.53 -7.20
CA LEU A 294 16.15 -13.54 -6.42
C LEU A 294 15.78 -14.99 -6.81
N THR A 295 14.57 -15.23 -7.31
CA THR A 295 14.13 -16.60 -7.63
C THR A 295 15.01 -17.32 -8.66
N PRO A 296 15.39 -16.72 -9.81
CA PRO A 296 16.18 -17.43 -10.83
C PRO A 296 17.53 -17.96 -10.32
N PRO A 297 18.39 -17.19 -9.65
CA PRO A 297 19.61 -17.71 -9.07
C PRO A 297 19.36 -18.81 -8.02
N LEU A 298 18.25 -18.70 -7.24
CA LEU A 298 17.91 -19.72 -6.25
C LEU A 298 17.38 -21.01 -6.89
N MET A 299 16.82 -20.95 -8.09
CA MET A 299 16.40 -22.13 -8.85
C MET A 299 17.57 -23.04 -9.23
N THR A 300 18.78 -22.54 -9.28
CA THR A 300 20.00 -23.30 -9.62
C THR A 300 20.90 -23.59 -8.40
N THR A 301 20.72 -22.88 -7.26
CA THR A 301 21.55 -23.05 -6.06
C THR A 301 21.32 -24.42 -5.41
N PRO A 302 22.38 -25.20 -5.10
CA PRO A 302 22.25 -26.40 -4.28
C PRO A 302 21.71 -26.10 -2.87
N PHE A 303 21.01 -27.08 -2.29
CA PHE A 303 20.47 -26.96 -0.93
C PHE A 303 21.57 -27.17 0.13
N PHE A 304 21.52 -26.39 1.20
CA PHE A 304 22.30 -26.57 2.44
C PHE A 304 23.82 -26.70 2.30
N ARG A 305 24.43 -26.20 1.24
CA ARG A 305 25.88 -26.30 1.02
C ARG A 305 26.71 -25.22 1.73
N TRP A 306 26.55 -25.11 3.02
CA TRP A 306 27.20 -24.10 3.85
C TRP A 306 28.71 -24.13 3.83
N ARG A 307 29.34 -25.34 3.88
CA ARG A 307 30.81 -25.50 3.85
C ARG A 307 31.39 -24.86 2.60
N GLU A 308 30.82 -25.18 1.44
CA GLU A 308 31.28 -24.65 0.14
C GLU A 308 31.09 -23.11 0.09
N THR A 309 30.01 -22.62 0.65
CA THR A 309 29.71 -21.18 0.72
C THR A 309 30.70 -20.44 1.62
N PHE A 310 31.03 -20.95 2.80
CA PHE A 310 32.05 -20.37 3.67
C PHE A 310 33.45 -20.40 3.02
N THR A 311 33.83 -21.48 2.33
CA THR A 311 35.09 -21.56 1.59
C THR A 311 35.11 -20.52 0.46
N ALA A 312 34.01 -20.34 -0.27
CA ALA A 312 33.88 -19.38 -1.33
C ALA A 312 33.99 -17.92 -0.78
N ILE A 313 33.35 -17.62 0.34
CA ILE A 313 33.47 -16.30 1.01
C ILE A 313 34.93 -16.02 1.34
N ARG A 314 35.64 -16.98 1.97
CA ARG A 314 37.02 -16.82 2.39
C ARG A 314 37.99 -16.65 1.20
N SER A 315 37.73 -17.36 0.10
CA SER A 315 38.58 -17.29 -1.11
C SER A 315 38.25 -16.09 -2.01
N SER A 316 37.00 -15.62 -2.01
CA SER A 316 36.53 -14.56 -2.90
C SER A 316 36.78 -13.15 -2.34
N TRP A 317 37.15 -12.98 -1.06
CA TRP A 317 37.34 -11.69 -0.40
C TRP A 317 38.32 -10.76 -1.16
N ARG A 318 39.26 -11.33 -1.91
CA ARG A 318 40.24 -10.58 -2.72
C ARG A 318 39.86 -10.37 -4.20
N ARG A 319 38.72 -10.95 -4.69
CA ARG A 319 38.34 -10.92 -6.11
C ARG A 319 36.86 -10.57 -6.29
N TRP A 320 36.43 -9.47 -5.67
CA TRP A 320 35.07 -8.98 -5.88
C TRP A 320 34.94 -8.37 -7.28
N THR A 321 34.53 -9.17 -8.25
CA THR A 321 34.00 -8.66 -9.52
C THR A 321 32.49 -8.52 -9.38
N LEU A 322 31.95 -7.35 -9.73
CA LEU A 322 30.50 -7.09 -9.79
C LEU A 322 29.88 -7.94 -10.91
N LYS A 323 29.69 -9.23 -10.65
CA LYS A 323 28.93 -10.10 -11.56
C LYS A 323 27.45 -9.69 -11.51
N SER A 324 26.73 -9.91 -12.59
CA SER A 324 25.29 -9.59 -12.70
C SER A 324 24.44 -10.18 -11.56
N GLU A 325 24.87 -11.30 -11.00
CA GLU A 325 24.26 -11.92 -9.81
C GLU A 325 24.44 -11.05 -8.55
N ALA A 326 25.64 -10.57 -8.29
CA ALA A 326 25.89 -9.68 -7.15
C ALA A 326 25.06 -8.40 -7.25
N VAL A 327 24.95 -7.82 -8.44
CA VAL A 327 24.08 -6.66 -8.70
C VAL A 327 22.63 -6.97 -8.35
N ALA A 328 22.09 -8.13 -8.75
CA ALA A 328 20.71 -8.50 -8.44
C ALA A 328 20.46 -8.62 -6.92
N PHE A 329 21.40 -9.21 -6.16
CA PHE A 329 21.31 -9.30 -4.69
C PHE A 329 21.46 -7.94 -4.01
N LEU A 330 22.37 -7.09 -4.46
CA LEU A 330 22.52 -5.72 -3.95
C LEU A 330 21.26 -4.89 -4.23
N THR A 331 20.70 -4.99 -5.43
CA THR A 331 19.44 -4.34 -5.80
C THR A 331 18.27 -4.82 -4.94
N ALA A 332 18.16 -6.14 -4.71
CA ALA A 332 17.16 -6.71 -3.82
C ALA A 332 17.34 -6.19 -2.38
N GLY A 333 18.58 -6.11 -1.89
CA GLY A 333 18.90 -5.53 -0.59
C GLY A 333 18.52 -4.05 -0.50
N ALA A 334 18.79 -3.25 -1.54
CA ALA A 334 18.45 -1.84 -1.59
C ALA A 334 16.93 -1.62 -1.60
N LEU A 335 16.20 -2.35 -2.46
CA LEU A 335 14.74 -2.29 -2.49
C LEU A 335 14.12 -2.69 -1.15
N THR A 336 14.62 -3.76 -0.53
CA THR A 336 14.15 -4.21 0.79
C THR A 336 14.48 -3.20 1.89
N GLY A 337 15.69 -2.63 1.85
CA GLY A 337 16.15 -1.63 2.83
C GLY A 337 15.40 -0.30 2.78
N LEU A 338 14.82 0.06 1.64
CA LEU A 338 13.98 1.26 1.48
C LEU A 338 12.53 1.05 1.94
N LEU A 339 12.10 -0.18 2.19
CA LEU A 339 10.71 -0.48 2.59
C LEU A 339 10.22 0.26 3.84
N PRO A 340 11.02 0.61 4.85
CA PRO A 340 10.52 1.43 5.96
C PRO A 340 9.96 2.79 5.53
N LEU A 341 10.34 3.30 4.36
CA LEU A 341 9.80 4.53 3.78
C LEU A 341 8.54 4.28 2.95
N PHE A 342 8.32 3.04 2.47
CA PHE A 342 7.18 2.66 1.63
C PHE A 342 6.14 1.81 2.39
N HIS A 343 6.55 0.70 3.04
CA HIS A 343 5.66 -0.21 3.75
C HIS A 343 6.42 -1.13 4.71
N VAL A 344 6.36 -0.87 6.00
CA VAL A 344 7.15 -1.60 7.02
C VAL A 344 6.84 -3.09 7.07
N HIS A 345 5.55 -3.49 6.92
CA HIS A 345 5.17 -4.92 6.92
C HIS A 345 5.85 -5.71 5.79
N SER A 346 6.04 -5.10 4.62
CA SER A 346 6.80 -5.72 3.51
C SER A 346 8.25 -5.98 3.87
N LEU A 347 8.88 -5.12 4.68
CA LEU A 347 10.24 -5.39 5.20
C LEU A 347 10.25 -6.64 6.09
N VAL A 348 9.27 -6.77 7.00
CA VAL A 348 9.16 -7.96 7.87
C VAL A 348 9.00 -9.22 7.03
N VAL A 349 8.11 -9.18 6.03
CA VAL A 349 7.89 -10.31 5.10
C VAL A 349 9.18 -10.68 4.38
N LEU A 350 9.85 -9.72 3.73
CA LEU A 350 11.08 -10.00 3.00
C LEU A 350 12.23 -10.39 3.94
N GLY A 351 12.30 -9.83 5.14
CA GLY A 351 13.28 -10.23 6.15
C GLY A 351 13.14 -11.72 6.51
N ILE A 352 11.92 -12.18 6.79
CA ILE A 352 11.63 -13.59 7.08
C ILE A 352 11.94 -14.47 5.86
N VAL A 353 11.38 -14.12 4.70
CA VAL A 353 11.48 -14.96 3.49
C VAL A 353 12.93 -15.06 2.97
N THR A 354 13.63 -13.91 2.85
CA THR A 354 15.02 -13.89 2.38
C THR A 354 15.97 -14.50 3.41
N GLY A 355 15.71 -14.34 4.70
CA GLY A 355 16.43 -15.03 5.77
C GLY A 355 16.32 -16.54 5.65
N CYS A 356 15.09 -17.06 5.49
CA CYS A 356 14.87 -18.49 5.24
C CYS A 356 15.54 -18.96 3.92
N TRP A 357 15.43 -18.16 2.86
CA TRP A 357 16.08 -18.50 1.59
C TRP A 357 17.61 -18.51 1.69
N ALA A 358 18.20 -17.59 2.47
CA ALA A 358 19.64 -17.60 2.72
C ALA A 358 20.09 -18.88 3.47
N LEU A 359 19.27 -19.36 4.39
CA LEU A 359 19.51 -20.62 5.09
C LEU A 359 19.35 -21.85 4.19
N LEU A 360 18.32 -21.87 3.35
CA LEU A 360 18.00 -22.98 2.46
C LEU A 360 18.94 -23.05 1.23
N PHE A 361 19.34 -21.90 0.71
CA PHE A 361 20.11 -21.72 -0.52
C PHE A 361 21.32 -20.80 -0.27
N PRO A 362 22.32 -21.25 0.50
CA PRO A 362 23.44 -20.40 0.92
C PRO A 362 24.29 -19.94 -0.27
N ARG A 363 24.54 -18.60 -0.32
CA ARG A 363 25.36 -17.92 -1.32
C ARG A 363 26.12 -16.76 -0.70
N PRO A 364 27.36 -16.45 -1.15
CA PRO A 364 28.09 -15.26 -0.67
C PRO A 364 27.35 -13.94 -0.93
N ALA A 365 26.56 -13.86 -2.01
CA ALA A 365 25.82 -12.66 -2.40
C ALA A 365 24.78 -12.20 -1.36
N TRP A 366 24.32 -13.09 -0.48
CA TRP A 366 23.42 -12.73 0.63
C TRP A 366 24.05 -11.74 1.60
N LEU A 367 25.39 -11.79 1.81
CA LEU A 367 26.07 -10.82 2.68
C LEU A 367 25.88 -9.39 2.17
N GLY A 368 26.08 -9.19 0.86
CA GLY A 368 25.86 -7.87 0.24
C GLY A 368 24.39 -7.45 0.30
N CYS A 369 23.45 -8.37 0.05
CA CYS A 369 22.02 -8.11 0.16
C CYS A 369 21.65 -7.62 1.55
N PHE A 370 22.00 -8.35 2.61
CA PHE A 370 21.66 -7.97 3.98
C PHE A 370 22.42 -6.74 4.47
N ALA A 371 23.69 -6.56 4.08
CA ALA A 371 24.46 -5.38 4.42
C ALA A 371 23.79 -4.10 3.90
N VAL A 372 23.40 -4.09 2.61
CA VAL A 372 22.69 -2.94 2.00
C VAL A 372 21.29 -2.77 2.61
N MET A 373 20.56 -3.87 2.81
CA MET A 373 19.26 -3.83 3.46
C MET A 373 19.34 -3.16 4.85
N LEU A 374 20.25 -3.61 5.70
CA LEU A 374 20.41 -3.07 7.06
C LEU A 374 20.91 -1.62 7.04
N LEU A 375 21.85 -1.28 6.16
CA LEU A 375 22.35 0.09 6.02
C LEU A 375 21.22 1.09 5.73
N LEU A 376 20.26 0.71 4.89
CA LEU A 376 19.16 1.60 4.49
C LEU A 376 17.96 1.52 5.44
N ALA A 377 17.66 0.33 6.00
CA ALA A 377 16.48 0.15 6.85
C ALA A 377 16.68 0.65 8.29
N VAL A 378 17.85 0.37 8.91
CA VAL A 378 18.07 0.61 10.34
C VAL A 378 17.93 2.09 10.73
N PRO A 379 18.50 3.08 10.00
CA PRO A 379 18.33 4.48 10.38
C PRO A 379 16.87 4.91 10.49
N ARG A 380 16.04 4.50 9.52
CA ARG A 380 14.60 4.82 9.53
C ARG A 380 13.82 4.05 10.61
N LEU A 381 14.16 2.79 10.85
CA LEU A 381 13.54 2.01 11.91
C LEU A 381 13.81 2.60 13.28
N LEU A 382 15.03 3.04 13.54
CA LEU A 382 15.38 3.71 14.82
C LEU A 382 14.58 5.00 15.04
N MET A 383 14.26 5.74 13.97
CA MET A 383 13.39 6.92 14.04
C MET A 383 11.91 6.57 14.21
N ALA A 384 11.50 5.39 13.76
CA ALA A 384 10.10 4.95 13.76
C ALA A 384 9.70 4.22 15.05
N VAL A 385 10.67 3.70 15.83
CA VAL A 385 10.37 2.99 17.09
C VAL A 385 9.65 3.96 18.03
N PRO A 386 8.41 3.66 18.43
CA PRO A 386 7.68 4.46 19.39
C PRO A 386 8.28 4.20 20.78
N GLY A 387 9.02 5.13 21.29
CA GLY A 387 9.26 5.16 22.71
C GLY A 387 8.44 6.28 23.29
N ASP A 388 7.19 6.07 23.64
CA ASP A 388 6.62 6.75 24.78
C ASP A 388 6.94 5.87 26.00
N PRO A 389 7.96 6.21 26.81
CA PRO A 389 8.30 5.42 28.00
C PRO A 389 7.13 5.36 29.01
N GLY A 390 6.14 6.24 28.87
CA GLY A 390 4.93 6.31 29.67
C GLY A 390 3.73 5.56 29.08
N ALA A 391 3.86 4.94 27.90
CA ALA A 391 2.74 4.19 27.31
C ALA A 391 2.37 3.01 28.23
N PRO A 392 1.06 2.83 28.53
CA PRO A 392 0.58 1.68 29.28
C PRO A 392 1.04 0.36 28.64
N PRO A 393 1.24 -0.72 29.42
CA PRO A 393 1.71 -2.01 28.89
C PRO A 393 0.88 -2.54 27.71
N GLU A 394 -0.41 -2.25 27.70
CA GLU A 394 -1.33 -2.60 26.60
C GLU A 394 -1.05 -1.86 25.29
N HIS A 395 -0.32 -0.77 25.32
CA HIS A 395 0.13 0.02 24.17
C HIS A 395 1.60 -0.22 23.78
N GLN A 396 2.26 -1.19 24.43
CA GLN A 396 3.62 -1.60 24.07
C GLN A 396 3.59 -2.72 23.03
N TYR A 397 4.29 -2.55 21.93
CA TYR A 397 4.36 -3.49 20.80
C TYR A 397 5.83 -3.74 20.43
N PRO A 398 6.18 -4.95 19.95
CA PRO A 398 5.32 -6.13 19.67
C PRO A 398 4.94 -6.90 20.95
N ARG A 399 3.78 -7.57 20.93
CA ARG A 399 3.33 -8.46 22.01
C ARG A 399 2.78 -9.79 21.49
N TRP A 400 2.69 -10.79 22.35
CA TRP A 400 2.11 -12.08 22.00
C TRP A 400 0.61 -11.94 21.69
N LEU A 401 0.17 -12.61 20.64
CA LEU A 401 -1.22 -12.74 20.22
C LEU A 401 -1.41 -14.13 19.62
N ILE A 402 -2.27 -14.96 20.20
CA ILE A 402 -2.51 -16.32 19.68
C ILE A 402 -3.79 -16.32 18.86
N GLY A 403 -3.65 -16.71 17.57
CA GLY A 403 -4.80 -16.91 16.68
C GLY A 403 -5.32 -15.68 15.97
N TRP A 404 -4.54 -14.57 15.92
CA TRP A 404 -4.94 -13.30 15.30
C TRP A 404 -6.29 -12.82 15.86
N MET A 405 -7.35 -12.72 15.04
CA MET A 405 -8.71 -12.29 15.43
C MET A 405 -9.65 -13.46 15.73
N SER A 406 -9.12 -14.64 16.09
CA SER A 406 -9.95 -15.84 16.33
C SER A 406 -10.95 -15.68 17.50
N GLY A 407 -10.66 -14.82 18.46
CA GLY A 407 -11.55 -14.60 19.62
C GLY A 407 -11.84 -15.90 20.37
N THR A 408 -13.10 -16.28 20.45
CA THR A 408 -13.56 -17.54 21.09
C THR A 408 -13.48 -18.76 20.19
N ASP A 409 -13.22 -18.58 18.89
CA ASP A 409 -13.05 -19.70 17.96
C ASP A 409 -11.71 -20.41 18.21
N SER A 410 -11.67 -21.71 18.00
CA SER A 410 -10.38 -22.39 17.86
C SER A 410 -9.67 -21.88 16.60
N PRO A 411 -8.36 -21.59 16.64
CA PRO A 411 -7.66 -21.03 15.48
C PRO A 411 -7.81 -21.85 14.19
N PRO A 412 -7.80 -23.20 14.18
CA PRO A 412 -8.04 -23.95 12.96
C PRO A 412 -9.43 -23.72 12.36
N TRP A 413 -10.49 -23.68 13.19
CA TRP A 413 -11.85 -23.44 12.75
C TRP A 413 -12.04 -22.01 12.24
N PHE A 414 -11.47 -21.03 12.96
CA PHE A 414 -11.44 -19.65 12.48
C PHE A 414 -10.88 -19.55 11.07
N TRP A 415 -9.72 -20.18 10.79
CA TRP A 415 -9.11 -20.15 9.48
C TRP A 415 -9.90 -20.91 8.40
N VAL A 416 -10.60 -21.98 8.74
CA VAL A 416 -11.53 -22.65 7.82
C VAL A 416 -12.68 -21.70 7.43
N LYS A 417 -13.26 -20.98 8.39
CA LYS A 417 -14.30 -19.99 8.09
C LYS A 417 -13.78 -18.86 7.20
N ASN A 418 -12.57 -18.41 7.42
CA ASN A 418 -11.99 -17.25 6.78
C ASN A 418 -11.32 -17.54 5.42
N THR A 419 -10.94 -18.78 5.14
CA THR A 419 -10.21 -19.13 3.90
C THR A 419 -10.80 -20.34 3.16
N GLY A 420 -11.82 -20.98 3.72
CA GLY A 420 -12.45 -22.16 3.10
C GLY A 420 -11.45 -23.29 2.85
N LEU A 421 -11.43 -23.80 1.63
CA LEU A 421 -10.53 -24.87 1.20
C LEU A 421 -9.09 -24.41 0.90
N PHE A 422 -8.77 -23.13 1.05
CA PHE A 422 -7.44 -22.60 0.68
C PHE A 422 -6.31 -23.26 1.48
N ILE A 423 -6.42 -23.31 2.83
CA ILE A 423 -5.38 -23.93 3.67
C ILE A 423 -5.23 -25.44 3.40
N PRO A 424 -6.28 -26.26 3.33
CA PRO A 424 -6.16 -27.66 2.91
C PRO A 424 -5.43 -27.86 1.58
N LEU A 425 -5.75 -27.04 0.56
CA LEU A 425 -5.08 -27.10 -0.74
C LEU A 425 -3.61 -26.65 -0.66
N LEU A 426 -3.30 -25.65 0.16
CA LEU A 426 -1.93 -25.21 0.42
C LEU A 426 -1.12 -26.33 1.08
N LEU A 427 -1.68 -26.98 2.11
CA LEU A 427 -1.01 -28.12 2.76
C LEU A 427 -0.78 -29.26 1.76
N LEU A 428 -1.75 -29.60 0.93
CA LEU A 428 -1.58 -30.55 -0.16
C LEU A 428 -0.44 -30.13 -1.10
N ALA A 429 -0.36 -28.86 -1.48
CA ALA A 429 0.68 -28.34 -2.35
C ALA A 429 2.09 -28.45 -1.73
N LEU A 430 2.21 -28.12 -0.44
CA LEU A 430 3.50 -28.07 0.25
C LEU A 430 4.00 -29.43 0.72
N LEU A 431 3.10 -30.34 1.10
CA LEU A 431 3.47 -31.66 1.63
C LEU A 431 3.58 -32.72 0.54
N SER A 432 2.75 -32.65 -0.51
CA SER A 432 2.76 -33.67 -1.56
C SER A 432 3.84 -33.40 -2.61
N PRO A 433 4.74 -34.39 -2.85
CA PRO A 433 5.72 -34.29 -3.93
C PRO A 433 5.06 -34.36 -5.32
N LEU A 434 3.84 -34.86 -5.39
CA LEU A 434 3.06 -34.93 -6.63
C LEU A 434 2.51 -33.57 -7.02
N ALA A 435 2.25 -32.66 -6.06
CA ALA A 435 1.68 -31.34 -6.33
C ALA A 435 2.71 -30.37 -6.91
N LEU A 436 3.85 -30.21 -6.22
CA LEU A 436 4.92 -29.27 -6.59
C LEU A 436 6.30 -29.92 -6.41
N ARG A 437 7.25 -29.55 -7.28
CA ARG A 437 8.66 -29.94 -7.14
C ARG A 437 9.22 -29.43 -5.82
N ARG A 438 10.11 -30.21 -5.16
CA ARG A 438 10.70 -29.87 -3.85
C ARG A 438 11.24 -28.44 -3.79
N ARG A 439 11.93 -27.97 -4.83
CA ARG A 439 12.51 -26.64 -4.89
C ARG A 439 11.44 -25.54 -4.81
N ILE A 440 10.34 -25.70 -5.54
CA ILE A 440 9.23 -24.73 -5.54
C ILE A 440 8.58 -24.69 -4.16
N ARG A 441 8.39 -25.86 -3.53
CA ARG A 441 7.87 -25.95 -2.16
C ARG A 441 8.76 -25.19 -1.17
N LEU A 442 10.09 -25.34 -1.28
CA LEU A 442 11.07 -24.65 -0.43
C LEU A 442 11.15 -23.13 -0.70
N LEU A 443 10.79 -22.66 -1.89
CA LEU A 443 10.68 -21.22 -2.19
C LEU A 443 9.40 -20.61 -1.60
N ILE A 444 8.30 -21.36 -1.56
CA ILE A 444 7.00 -20.87 -1.06
C ILE A 444 6.85 -21.08 0.46
N ALA A 445 7.37 -22.19 1.01
CA ALA A 445 7.20 -22.54 2.43
C ALA A 445 7.57 -21.44 3.44
N PRO A 446 8.59 -20.59 3.23
CA PRO A 446 8.92 -19.50 4.14
C PRO A 446 7.77 -18.51 4.38
N PHE A 447 6.84 -18.36 3.42
CA PHE A 447 5.66 -17.54 3.62
C PHE A 447 4.71 -18.12 4.68
N SER A 448 4.72 -19.44 4.91
CA SER A 448 3.99 -20.04 6.03
C SER A 448 4.54 -19.62 7.40
N LEU A 449 5.84 -19.27 7.48
CA LEU A 449 6.39 -18.66 8.70
C LEU A 449 5.85 -17.24 8.91
N VAL A 450 5.61 -16.47 7.83
CA VAL A 450 4.94 -15.16 7.93
C VAL A 450 3.52 -15.34 8.50
N PHE A 451 2.77 -16.36 8.04
CA PHE A 451 1.47 -16.72 8.60
C PHE A 451 1.55 -17.03 10.10
N LEU A 452 2.51 -17.85 10.52
CA LEU A 452 2.70 -18.17 11.94
C LEU A 452 3.04 -16.93 12.77
N VAL A 453 3.97 -16.10 12.29
CA VAL A 453 4.37 -14.85 12.97
C VAL A 453 3.16 -13.92 13.14
N ALA A 454 2.34 -13.75 12.10
CA ALA A 454 1.15 -12.90 12.18
C ALA A 454 0.04 -13.44 13.09
N ASN A 455 0.03 -14.76 13.36
CA ASN A 455 -0.89 -15.40 14.31
C ASN A 455 -0.34 -15.47 15.74
N LEU A 456 0.94 -15.15 15.95
CA LEU A 456 1.59 -15.28 17.25
C LEU A 456 2.04 -13.92 17.83
N ILE A 457 2.23 -12.91 16.98
CA ILE A 457 2.78 -11.62 17.41
C ILE A 457 1.89 -10.50 16.88
N LYS A 458 1.43 -9.64 17.78
CA LYS A 458 0.75 -8.38 17.45
C LYS A 458 1.78 -7.25 17.36
N PHE A 459 1.83 -6.58 16.23
CA PHE A 459 2.84 -5.56 15.95
C PHE A 459 2.40 -4.13 16.23
N GLN A 460 1.09 -3.88 16.35
CA GLN A 460 0.52 -2.55 16.54
C GLN A 460 -0.87 -2.62 17.20
N PRO A 461 -1.44 -1.47 17.64
CA PRO A 461 -2.66 -1.45 18.44
C PRO A 461 -3.86 -2.18 17.83
N TRP A 462 -4.06 -2.06 16.52
CA TRP A 462 -5.19 -2.71 15.87
C TRP A 462 -4.86 -4.13 15.42
N ASP A 463 -5.59 -5.13 15.94
CA ASP A 463 -5.35 -6.56 15.63
C ASP A 463 -5.46 -6.86 14.14
N TRP A 464 -6.39 -6.19 13.46
CA TRP A 464 -6.61 -6.37 12.03
C TRP A 464 -5.37 -6.03 11.19
N ASP A 465 -4.52 -5.14 11.65
CA ASP A 465 -3.32 -4.71 10.92
C ASP A 465 -2.30 -5.81 10.67
N ASN A 466 -2.32 -6.90 11.46
CA ASN A 466 -1.54 -8.10 11.14
C ASN A 466 -1.95 -8.75 9.81
N SER A 467 -3.15 -8.47 9.33
CA SER A 467 -3.62 -8.88 8.01
C SER A 467 -2.72 -8.38 6.88
N LYS A 468 -2.01 -7.26 7.08
CA LYS A 468 -0.99 -6.73 6.16
C LYS A 468 0.22 -7.67 5.98
N LEU A 469 0.49 -8.57 6.93
CA LEU A 469 1.44 -9.68 6.79
C LEU A 469 0.77 -10.89 6.14
N LEU A 470 -0.45 -11.21 6.59
CA LEU A 470 -1.21 -12.37 6.13
C LEU A 470 -1.52 -12.32 4.63
N VAL A 471 -1.75 -11.11 4.07
CA VAL A 471 -2.00 -10.95 2.63
C VAL A 471 -0.78 -11.35 1.78
N PHE A 472 0.45 -11.16 2.25
CA PHE A 472 1.65 -11.63 1.56
C PHE A 472 1.81 -13.15 1.63
N TRP A 473 1.47 -13.75 2.78
CA TRP A 473 1.36 -15.20 2.89
C TRP A 473 0.33 -15.75 1.89
N TYR A 474 -0.85 -15.14 1.84
CA TYR A 474 -1.93 -15.56 0.96
C TYR A 474 -1.54 -15.43 -0.52
N LEU A 475 -0.97 -14.30 -0.92
CA LEU A 475 -0.49 -14.02 -2.29
C LEU A 475 0.51 -15.09 -2.78
N ALA A 476 1.54 -15.39 -1.99
CA ALA A 476 2.55 -16.38 -2.35
C ALA A 476 1.97 -17.80 -2.35
N SER A 477 1.12 -18.12 -1.36
CA SER A 477 0.45 -19.41 -1.22
C SER A 477 -0.57 -19.66 -2.34
N ALA A 478 -1.21 -18.60 -2.84
CA ALA A 478 -2.16 -18.67 -3.96
C ALA A 478 -1.51 -19.23 -5.24
N VAL A 479 -0.21 -19.03 -5.43
CA VAL A 479 0.55 -19.67 -6.54
C VAL A 479 0.57 -21.19 -6.39
N ALA A 480 0.77 -21.68 -5.17
CA ALA A 480 0.78 -23.12 -4.89
C ALA A 480 -0.63 -23.73 -5.03
N VAL A 481 -1.65 -23.04 -4.50
CA VAL A 481 -3.05 -23.46 -4.64
C VAL A 481 -3.48 -23.44 -6.10
N GLY A 482 -3.15 -22.40 -6.87
CA GLY A 482 -3.41 -22.32 -8.29
C GLY A 482 -2.77 -23.45 -9.09
N ALA A 483 -1.54 -23.83 -8.75
CA ALA A 483 -0.86 -24.97 -9.39
C ALA A 483 -1.58 -26.30 -9.11
N VAL A 484 -2.09 -26.51 -7.88
CA VAL A 484 -2.90 -27.69 -7.53
C VAL A 484 -4.20 -27.71 -8.32
N LEU A 485 -4.92 -26.59 -8.36
CA LEU A 485 -6.19 -26.49 -9.11
C LEU A 485 -5.99 -26.79 -10.62
N ILE A 486 -4.96 -26.19 -11.24
CA ILE A 486 -4.60 -26.48 -12.63
C ILE A 486 -4.26 -27.96 -12.82
N ARG A 487 -3.59 -28.58 -11.86
CA ARG A 487 -3.25 -30.01 -11.95
C ARG A 487 -4.51 -30.88 -11.86
N ILE A 488 -5.40 -30.60 -10.93
CA ILE A 488 -6.68 -31.30 -10.82
C ILE A 488 -7.50 -31.16 -12.12
N ALA A 489 -7.58 -29.93 -12.66
CA ALA A 489 -8.32 -29.64 -13.89
C ALA A 489 -7.79 -30.40 -15.13
N ARG A 490 -6.50 -30.78 -15.15
CA ARG A 490 -5.87 -31.48 -16.27
C ARG A 490 -6.02 -32.99 -16.24
N VAL A 491 -6.51 -33.57 -15.15
CA VAL A 491 -6.64 -35.04 -15.04
C VAL A 491 -7.77 -35.57 -15.92
N HIS A 492 -8.96 -34.94 -15.85
CA HIS A 492 -10.17 -35.35 -16.59
C HIS A 492 -11.20 -34.23 -16.55
N VAL A 493 -12.24 -34.30 -17.39
CA VAL A 493 -13.35 -33.32 -17.39
C VAL A 493 -13.96 -33.14 -15.99
N VAL A 494 -14.18 -34.23 -15.26
CA VAL A 494 -14.66 -34.16 -13.86
C VAL A 494 -13.69 -33.41 -12.98
N GLY A 495 -12.39 -33.60 -13.15
CA GLY A 495 -11.35 -32.82 -12.46
C GLY A 495 -11.44 -31.33 -12.77
N ALA A 496 -11.73 -30.96 -14.03
CA ALA A 496 -11.91 -29.55 -14.42
C ALA A 496 -13.15 -28.95 -13.72
N ILE A 497 -14.28 -29.69 -13.67
CA ILE A 497 -15.48 -29.25 -12.96
C ILE A 497 -15.21 -29.07 -11.46
N VAL A 498 -14.56 -30.05 -10.82
CA VAL A 498 -14.20 -29.97 -9.39
C VAL A 498 -13.26 -28.80 -9.11
N ALA A 499 -12.21 -28.61 -9.91
CA ALA A 499 -11.28 -27.49 -9.73
C ALA A 499 -11.98 -26.12 -9.90
N THR A 500 -12.91 -26.02 -10.86
CA THR A 500 -13.71 -24.80 -11.07
C THR A 500 -14.66 -24.55 -9.90
N ALA A 501 -15.36 -25.56 -9.40
CA ALA A 501 -16.24 -25.45 -8.25
C ALA A 501 -15.47 -25.02 -6.98
N ILE A 502 -14.29 -25.59 -6.75
CA ILE A 502 -13.43 -25.19 -5.64
C ILE A 502 -12.97 -23.74 -5.83
N TRP A 503 -12.48 -23.36 -7.02
CA TRP A 503 -12.06 -21.98 -7.29
C TRP A 503 -13.21 -20.99 -7.08
N LEU A 504 -14.40 -21.27 -7.58
CA LEU A 504 -15.59 -20.43 -7.36
C LEU A 504 -15.91 -20.29 -5.87
N SER A 505 -15.86 -21.37 -5.09
CA SER A 505 -16.09 -21.30 -3.64
C SER A 505 -15.06 -20.44 -2.89
N LEU A 506 -13.83 -20.38 -3.38
CA LEU A 506 -12.76 -19.58 -2.79
C LEU A 506 -12.88 -18.07 -3.09
N VAL A 507 -13.56 -17.70 -4.18
CA VAL A 507 -13.70 -16.29 -4.59
C VAL A 507 -15.11 -15.72 -4.39
N ALA A 508 -16.11 -16.56 -4.15
CA ALA A 508 -17.52 -16.15 -4.13
C ALA A 508 -17.82 -15.05 -3.11
N SER A 509 -17.33 -15.18 -1.87
CA SER A 509 -17.54 -14.17 -0.83
C SER A 509 -16.97 -12.81 -1.25
N GLY A 510 -15.75 -12.79 -1.77
CA GLY A 510 -15.12 -11.56 -2.22
C GLY A 510 -15.77 -10.93 -3.44
N VAL A 511 -16.26 -11.75 -4.39
CA VAL A 511 -17.02 -11.26 -5.55
C VAL A 511 -18.31 -10.60 -5.09
N LEU A 512 -19.10 -11.26 -4.24
CA LEU A 512 -20.35 -10.71 -3.73
C LEU A 512 -20.12 -9.40 -2.96
N SER A 513 -19.10 -9.36 -2.10
CA SER A 513 -18.76 -8.13 -1.36
C SER A 513 -18.32 -7.00 -2.28
N LEU A 514 -17.55 -7.29 -3.33
CA LEU A 514 -17.15 -6.28 -4.31
C LEU A 514 -18.36 -5.74 -5.09
N MET A 515 -19.29 -6.62 -5.48
CA MET A 515 -20.49 -6.24 -6.22
C MET A 515 -21.34 -5.20 -5.47
N GLN A 516 -21.34 -5.21 -4.13
CA GLN A 516 -22.07 -4.23 -3.32
C GLN A 516 -21.58 -2.79 -3.57
N PHE A 517 -20.33 -2.61 -3.99
CA PHE A 517 -19.71 -1.29 -4.22
C PHE A 517 -19.69 -0.90 -5.71
N LEU A 518 -20.18 -1.75 -6.60
CA LEU A 518 -20.24 -1.46 -8.04
C LEU A 518 -21.61 -0.90 -8.45
N PRO A 519 -21.70 -0.11 -9.54
CA PRO A 519 -22.98 0.38 -10.06
C PRO A 519 -23.94 -0.76 -10.40
N PRO A 520 -25.24 -0.51 -10.24
CA PRO A 520 -25.91 0.74 -9.84
C PRO A 520 -26.01 0.94 -8.31
N GLN A 521 -25.54 -0.01 -7.51
CA GLN A 521 -25.77 -0.06 -6.06
C GLN A 521 -24.71 0.64 -5.22
N GLY A 522 -23.52 0.87 -5.78
CA GLY A 522 -22.36 1.34 -5.04
C GLY A 522 -22.65 2.67 -4.32
N PRO A 523 -22.34 2.75 -3.02
CA PRO A 523 -22.52 3.98 -2.25
C PRO A 523 -21.62 5.10 -2.79
N ALA A 524 -22.03 6.35 -2.55
CA ALA A 524 -21.23 7.53 -2.74
C ALA A 524 -21.15 8.25 -1.40
N TYR A 525 -19.95 8.41 -0.90
CA TYR A 525 -19.67 9.14 0.35
C TYR A 525 -19.14 10.53 0.00
N LEU A 526 -19.69 11.58 0.63
CA LEU A 526 -19.15 12.92 0.51
C LEU A 526 -17.69 12.90 1.02
N TRP A 527 -16.74 13.19 0.14
CA TRP A 527 -15.35 13.35 0.53
C TRP A 527 -15.05 14.81 0.87
N PHE A 528 -15.30 15.72 -0.09
CA PHE A 528 -15.23 17.16 0.15
C PHE A 528 -16.31 17.88 -0.67
N SER A 529 -16.96 18.86 -0.07
CA SER A 529 -17.83 19.78 -0.77
C SER A 529 -17.01 20.79 -1.59
N THR A 530 -17.64 21.42 -2.58
CA THR A 530 -17.02 22.51 -3.35
C THR A 530 -16.60 23.68 -2.46
N GLU A 531 -17.37 23.97 -1.41
CA GLU A 531 -17.02 24.99 -0.43
C GLU A 531 -15.73 24.66 0.32
N GLU A 532 -15.55 23.42 0.75
CA GLU A 532 -14.32 22.95 1.43
C GLU A 532 -13.10 23.01 0.51
N VAL A 533 -13.26 22.68 -0.78
CA VAL A 533 -12.20 22.83 -1.77
C VAL A 533 -11.81 24.30 -1.95
N GLN A 534 -12.80 25.21 -1.99
CA GLN A 534 -12.56 26.65 -2.09
C GLN A 534 -11.94 27.21 -0.80
N LEU A 535 -12.45 26.81 0.37
CA LEU A 535 -11.88 27.16 1.68
C LEU A 535 -10.39 26.81 1.73
N ALA A 536 -10.04 25.58 1.35
CA ALA A 536 -8.65 25.12 1.32
C ALA A 536 -7.78 25.96 0.36
N ALA A 537 -8.31 26.38 -0.78
CA ALA A 537 -7.60 27.25 -1.71
C ALA A 537 -7.32 28.63 -1.12
N GLU A 538 -8.31 29.23 -0.43
CA GLU A 538 -8.14 30.51 0.26
C GLU A 538 -7.19 30.41 1.45
N VAL A 539 -7.27 29.33 2.25
CA VAL A 539 -6.32 29.08 3.33
C VAL A 539 -4.89 29.03 2.80
N ARG A 540 -4.64 28.33 1.68
CA ARG A 540 -3.32 28.30 1.03
C ARG A 540 -2.83 29.70 0.64
N ARG A 541 -3.72 30.53 0.15
CA ARG A 541 -3.40 31.89 -0.32
C ARG A 541 -3.13 32.87 0.82
N LEU A 542 -3.87 32.76 1.92
CA LEU A 542 -3.92 33.76 2.98
C LEU A 542 -3.03 33.44 4.19
N THR A 543 -2.57 32.21 4.34
CA THR A 543 -1.87 31.77 5.54
C THR A 543 -0.47 31.23 5.22
N PRO A 544 0.51 31.36 6.15
CA PRO A 544 1.82 30.77 5.99
C PRO A 544 1.75 29.23 5.80
N PRO A 545 2.67 28.64 5.04
CA PRO A 545 2.71 27.17 4.84
C PRO A 545 2.80 26.35 6.14
N THR A 546 3.46 26.91 7.15
CA THR A 546 3.73 26.25 8.44
C THR A 546 2.71 26.59 9.52
N ALA A 547 1.69 27.40 9.22
CA ALA A 547 0.69 27.82 10.20
C ALA A 547 -0.07 26.63 10.78
N VAL A 548 -0.15 26.56 12.10
CA VAL A 548 -0.85 25.50 12.83
C VAL A 548 -2.31 25.87 13.04
N PHE A 549 -3.18 24.98 12.69
CA PHE A 549 -4.62 25.15 12.81
C PHE A 549 -5.22 24.27 13.91
N VAL A 550 -6.21 24.81 14.62
CA VAL A 550 -7.09 24.03 15.50
C VAL A 550 -8.37 23.74 14.72
N THR A 551 -8.69 22.46 14.55
CA THR A 551 -9.86 21.95 13.81
C THR A 551 -10.52 20.83 14.60
N GLY A 552 -11.70 20.38 14.18
CA GLY A 552 -12.34 19.17 14.70
C GLY A 552 -11.57 17.87 14.39
N GLU A 553 -12.06 16.77 14.93
CA GLU A 553 -11.40 15.45 14.93
C GLU A 553 -11.85 14.56 13.77
N GLU A 554 -12.28 15.11 12.66
CA GLU A 554 -12.83 14.38 11.53
C GLU A 554 -11.75 13.77 10.64
N PRO A 555 -12.03 12.60 10.01
CA PRO A 555 -11.14 12.03 9.00
C PRO A 555 -10.98 12.93 7.77
N THR A 556 -12.05 13.60 7.35
CA THR A 556 -12.06 14.54 6.21
C THR A 556 -11.87 15.96 6.72
N ASN A 557 -10.66 16.48 6.60
CA ASN A 557 -10.30 17.80 7.12
C ASN A 557 -9.74 18.67 5.98
N PRO A 558 -10.50 19.67 5.49
CA PRO A 558 -10.08 20.49 4.35
C PRO A 558 -8.78 21.26 4.60
N ILE A 559 -8.47 21.57 5.85
CA ILE A 559 -7.25 22.30 6.24
C ILE A 559 -6.01 21.40 6.10
N ALA A 560 -6.07 20.19 6.68
CA ALA A 560 -4.96 19.23 6.58
C ALA A 560 -4.91 18.61 5.20
N ASP A 561 -6.04 18.10 4.69
CA ASP A 561 -6.09 17.20 3.54
C ASP A 561 -5.97 17.93 2.21
N LEU A 562 -6.48 19.16 2.12
CA LEU A 562 -6.48 19.94 0.89
C LEU A 562 -5.57 21.18 0.94
N ALA A 563 -5.51 21.88 2.09
CA ALA A 563 -4.65 23.04 2.20
C ALA A 563 -3.22 22.71 2.64
N GLY A 564 -2.96 21.50 3.17
CA GLY A 564 -1.65 21.04 3.59
C GLY A 564 -1.12 21.79 4.80
N ARG A 565 -1.99 22.32 5.65
CA ARG A 565 -1.60 22.97 6.89
C ARG A 565 -1.60 21.96 8.05
N PRO A 566 -0.60 21.97 8.93
CA PRO A 566 -0.61 21.10 10.10
C PRO A 566 -1.77 21.48 11.03
N VAL A 567 -2.46 20.46 11.54
CA VAL A 567 -3.54 20.64 12.52
C VAL A 567 -3.09 20.17 13.89
N LEU A 568 -3.62 20.82 14.95
CA LEU A 568 -3.31 20.47 16.33
C LEU A 568 -3.52 18.98 16.58
N MET A 569 -4.69 18.49 16.16
CA MET A 569 -5.07 17.09 16.23
C MET A 569 -6.16 16.83 15.17
N SER A 570 -6.09 15.68 14.50
CA SER A 570 -7.13 15.18 13.59
C SER A 570 -7.69 13.87 14.15
N TYR A 571 -8.25 13.02 13.31
CA TYR A 571 -9.01 11.83 13.66
C TYR A 571 -8.30 10.89 14.65
N PRO A 572 -8.86 10.67 15.85
CA PRO A 572 -8.26 9.85 16.91
C PRO A 572 -7.94 8.42 16.48
N GLY A 573 -8.74 7.82 15.59
CA GLY A 573 -8.55 6.46 15.13
C GLY A 573 -7.21 6.24 14.44
N TRP A 574 -6.70 7.21 13.67
CA TRP A 574 -5.36 7.11 13.08
C TRP A 574 -4.27 7.28 14.14
N LEU A 575 -4.43 8.27 15.04
CA LEU A 575 -3.46 8.51 16.12
C LEU A 575 -3.33 7.29 17.02
N TRP A 576 -4.46 6.68 17.39
CA TRP A 576 -4.50 5.45 18.16
C TRP A 576 -3.81 4.29 17.40
N SER A 577 -4.13 4.08 16.13
CA SER A 577 -3.56 2.98 15.34
C SER A 577 -2.04 3.12 15.14
N TYR A 578 -1.51 4.35 15.23
CA TYR A 578 -0.08 4.63 15.18
C TYR A 578 0.60 4.65 16.56
N GLY A 579 -0.14 4.32 17.62
CA GLY A 579 0.37 4.29 19.00
C GLY A 579 0.68 5.66 19.58
N ILE A 580 0.02 6.72 19.09
CA ILE A 580 0.15 8.08 19.59
C ILE A 580 -0.83 8.26 20.75
N ASN A 581 -0.34 8.68 21.91
CA ASN A 581 -1.21 9.10 23.01
C ASN A 581 -1.73 10.52 22.74
N TYR A 582 -3.00 10.63 22.44
CA TYR A 582 -3.67 11.88 22.08
C TYR A 582 -4.64 12.39 23.15
N THR A 583 -4.90 11.64 24.22
CA THR A 583 -5.95 11.89 25.24
C THR A 583 -5.85 13.31 25.81
N GLN A 584 -4.65 13.81 26.09
CA GLN A 584 -4.47 15.16 26.62
C GLN A 584 -4.87 16.23 25.62
N ARG A 585 -4.46 16.07 24.34
CA ARG A 585 -4.84 17.06 23.29
C ARG A 585 -6.33 17.04 22.97
N GLU A 586 -6.96 15.87 23.01
CA GLU A 586 -8.42 15.74 22.87
C GLU A 586 -9.15 16.51 23.94
N ALA A 587 -8.75 16.36 25.21
CA ALA A 587 -9.30 17.14 26.32
C ALA A 587 -9.03 18.65 26.19
N ASP A 588 -7.83 19.02 25.73
CA ASP A 588 -7.46 20.43 25.55
C ASP A 588 -8.16 21.04 24.33
N LEU A 589 -8.42 20.27 23.27
CA LEU A 589 -9.21 20.69 22.12
C LEU A 589 -10.63 21.14 22.55
N ALA A 590 -11.31 20.33 23.37
CA ALA A 590 -12.61 20.67 23.92
C ALA A 590 -12.55 21.97 24.76
N ARG A 591 -11.50 22.16 25.56
CA ARG A 591 -11.30 23.39 26.35
C ARG A 591 -11.05 24.61 25.47
N ILE A 592 -10.31 24.47 24.37
CA ILE A 592 -10.08 25.54 23.41
C ILE A 592 -11.41 26.01 22.83
N TYR A 593 -12.25 25.08 22.35
CA TYR A 593 -13.54 25.44 21.76
C TYR A 593 -14.57 25.99 22.77
N ASN A 594 -14.46 25.64 24.05
CA ASN A 594 -15.29 26.25 25.11
C ASN A 594 -14.95 27.72 25.35
N GLY A 595 -13.78 28.20 24.92
CA GLY A 595 -13.38 29.59 25.06
C GLY A 595 -12.88 29.98 26.44
N GLY A 596 -12.75 31.30 26.68
CA GLY A 596 -12.27 31.89 27.94
C GLY A 596 -10.74 31.95 28.07
N ALA A 597 -10.25 32.36 29.24
CA ALA A 597 -8.81 32.47 29.48
C ALA A 597 -8.01 31.17 29.23
N PRO A 598 -8.51 29.97 29.63
CA PRO A 598 -7.80 28.72 29.37
C PRO A 598 -7.62 28.44 27.88
N ALA A 599 -8.52 28.87 27.02
CA ALA A 599 -8.40 28.64 25.57
C ALA A 599 -7.21 29.38 24.98
N LEU A 600 -7.00 30.64 25.35
CA LEU A 600 -5.90 31.47 24.87
C LEU A 600 -4.52 30.89 25.34
N ASP A 601 -4.46 30.43 26.58
CA ASP A 601 -3.23 29.83 27.13
C ASP A 601 -2.89 28.51 26.42
N LEU A 602 -3.89 27.68 26.12
CA LEU A 602 -3.71 26.44 25.36
C LEU A 602 -3.31 26.72 23.90
N LEU A 603 -3.94 27.70 23.25
CA LEU A 603 -3.56 28.12 21.89
C LEU A 603 -2.09 28.55 21.82
N ARG A 604 -1.63 29.32 22.80
CA ARG A 604 -0.21 29.72 22.92
C ARG A 604 0.70 28.54 23.22
N HIS A 605 0.29 27.64 24.13
CA HIS A 605 1.04 26.43 24.47
C HIS A 605 1.31 25.56 23.25
N TYR A 606 0.31 25.40 22.38
CA TYR A 606 0.41 24.60 21.17
C TYR A 606 0.92 25.37 19.95
N HIS A 607 1.28 26.65 20.10
CA HIS A 607 1.69 27.54 19.00
C HIS A 607 0.68 27.52 17.84
N ALA A 608 -0.63 27.56 18.19
CA ALA A 608 -1.69 27.58 17.20
C ALA A 608 -1.85 28.98 16.61
N ASP A 609 -1.91 29.07 15.27
CA ASP A 609 -2.04 30.35 14.56
C ASP A 609 -3.49 30.66 14.19
N TYR A 610 -4.31 29.63 14.02
CA TYR A 610 -5.71 29.77 13.60
C TYR A 610 -6.62 28.75 14.27
N VAL A 611 -7.90 29.16 14.47
CA VAL A 611 -9.00 28.29 14.92
C VAL A 611 -10.07 28.26 13.85
N VAL A 612 -10.53 27.09 13.47
CA VAL A 612 -11.59 26.86 12.48
C VAL A 612 -12.89 26.54 13.22
N ILE A 613 -13.99 27.14 12.81
CA ILE A 613 -15.35 26.80 13.26
C ILE A 613 -16.18 26.48 12.02
N GLY A 614 -16.32 25.24 11.69
CA GLY A 614 -17.11 24.69 10.59
C GLY A 614 -18.28 23.84 11.09
N PRO A 615 -18.94 23.11 10.19
CA PRO A 615 -20.08 22.25 10.54
C PRO A 615 -19.69 21.15 11.55
N ASN A 616 -18.53 20.51 11.39
CA ASN A 616 -18.07 19.44 12.25
C ASN A 616 -17.79 19.93 13.67
N GLU A 617 -17.08 21.07 13.80
CA GLU A 617 -16.80 21.68 15.09
C GLU A 617 -18.06 22.08 15.81
N ARG A 618 -19.08 22.65 15.08
CA ARG A 618 -20.39 23.02 15.66
C ARG A 618 -21.15 21.82 16.19
N ILE A 619 -21.09 20.67 15.50
CA ILE A 619 -21.81 19.44 15.89
C ILE A 619 -21.06 18.71 17.03
N ALA A 620 -19.76 18.52 16.91
CA ALA A 620 -19.00 17.66 17.82
C ALA A 620 -18.52 18.38 19.08
N LEU A 621 -18.17 19.67 18.98
CA LEU A 621 -17.46 20.40 20.05
C LEU A 621 -18.28 21.57 20.62
N ASN A 622 -19.42 21.94 20.00
CA ASN A 622 -20.29 23.01 20.42
C ASN A 622 -19.53 24.30 20.83
N PRO A 623 -18.79 24.95 19.90
CA PRO A 623 -17.86 26.02 20.19
C PRO A 623 -18.55 27.26 20.73
N ASN A 624 -17.90 27.98 21.65
CA ASN A 624 -18.32 29.32 22.10
C ASN A 624 -18.03 30.37 21.02
N VAL A 625 -18.88 30.42 19.98
CA VAL A 625 -18.69 31.28 18.80
C VAL A 625 -18.55 32.74 19.18
N ASP A 626 -19.31 33.23 20.21
CA ASP A 626 -19.27 34.62 20.64
C ASP A 626 -17.90 34.97 21.25
N TYR A 627 -17.26 34.05 21.96
CA TYR A 627 -15.92 34.24 22.44
C TYR A 627 -14.93 34.45 21.29
N PHE A 628 -14.96 33.61 20.28
CA PHE A 628 -14.07 33.74 19.13
C PHE A 628 -14.34 35.00 18.33
N ARG A 629 -15.60 35.33 18.09
CA ARG A 629 -16.01 36.56 17.37
C ARG A 629 -15.57 37.83 18.07
N THR A 630 -15.56 37.85 19.40
CA THR A 630 -15.22 39.05 20.17
C THR A 630 -13.72 39.18 20.47
N GLN A 631 -13.02 38.09 20.62
CA GLN A 631 -11.60 38.06 21.05
C GLN A 631 -10.62 37.87 19.90
N PHE A 632 -11.04 37.34 18.74
CA PHE A 632 -10.15 37.00 17.65
C PHE A 632 -10.54 37.72 16.35
N ARG A 633 -9.52 38.02 15.54
CA ARG A 633 -9.73 38.60 14.21
C ARG A 633 -10.23 37.51 13.27
N LEU A 634 -11.37 37.71 12.62
CA LEU A 634 -11.84 36.87 11.53
C LEU A 634 -10.90 37.02 10.35
N ALA A 635 -10.23 35.92 9.98
CA ALA A 635 -9.25 35.88 8.90
C ALA A 635 -9.89 35.44 7.57
N LEU A 636 -10.84 34.51 7.63
CA LEU A 636 -11.57 34.00 6.46
C LEU A 636 -12.97 33.59 6.87
N HIS A 637 -13.95 33.89 6.02
CA HIS A 637 -15.35 33.53 6.18
C HIS A 637 -15.91 32.91 4.90
N THR A 638 -16.65 31.84 5.04
CA THR A 638 -17.48 31.23 4.00
C THR A 638 -18.88 30.97 4.59
N PRO A 639 -19.88 30.56 3.82
CA PRO A 639 -21.22 30.32 4.37
C PRO A 639 -21.26 29.40 5.59
N ASN A 640 -20.39 28.37 5.66
CA ASN A 640 -20.38 27.38 6.73
C ASN A 640 -19.12 27.43 7.61
N TYR A 641 -18.06 28.14 7.22
CA TYR A 641 -16.78 28.14 7.93
C TYR A 641 -16.34 29.55 8.34
N ASP A 642 -15.90 29.67 9.57
CA ASP A 642 -15.20 30.84 10.12
C ASP A 642 -13.78 30.42 10.52
N VAL A 643 -12.78 31.18 10.07
CA VAL A 643 -11.38 30.98 10.44
C VAL A 643 -10.91 32.21 11.22
N TYR A 644 -10.55 32.01 12.47
CA TYR A 644 -10.09 33.07 13.37
C TYR A 644 -8.57 33.02 13.55
N ALA A 645 -7.89 34.15 13.42
CA ALA A 645 -6.48 34.27 13.69
C ALA A 645 -6.24 34.46 15.20
N VAL A 646 -5.31 33.67 15.74
CA VAL A 646 -4.87 33.74 17.14
C VAL A 646 -3.95 34.95 17.30
N PRO A 647 -4.13 35.81 18.35
CA PRO A 647 -3.33 37.02 18.56
C PRO A 647 -1.89 36.74 19.01
#